data_b80fce458bbc208bca32d827532ecedc
#
_entry.id   b80fce458bbc208bca32d827532ecedc
#
_cell.length_a   1.000
_cell.length_b   1.000
_cell.length_c   1.000
_cell.angle_alpha   90.00
_cell.angle_beta   90.00
_cell.angle_gamma   90.00
#
_symmetry.space_group_name_H-M   'P 1'
#
loop_
_entity.id
_entity.type
_entity.pdbx_description
1 polymer ?
#
loop_
_entity_poly.entity_id
_entity_poly.type
_entity_poly.pdbx_seq_one_letter_code
_entity_poly.pdbx_strand_id
1 'polypeptide(L)'
;MKLANFLVLSFFVLFFVQSAVAQRTVSVLDSGWKFSEGSNEQAFLPDFNDAGWQTVEVPHDWAIEGPFDMAGNGSTGKLPWKGEGWYRKNLEIPAGFAGKTIYLLFDGVMAFPQVFINGQLAGKWDYGYNSFYLDVTKLVQPGGENLLAVYADTRNHDSRWYPGAGIYRKVQLIAVNPVHVDIWGTYITTPVIKPHMATVQIETSVRNNNSVEKQVVVKQTIFNKKGYKVGETSETIAISATGNNQSNSVITLLNPERWEPGNPVLYSVKTEILENNQIVDTYETPFGVREIRITPDHGLYVNDKRVQLKGVNLHHDFGALGAAFNYRAMQRQLEIMQEMGCNAVRTSHNSPAPELLDLCDKMGLLVIDEVFDKYDAKADITDTTNFENFAHRNIRNFVVRDRNHPSIFLWSVGNEMGDVQWDKNGGFNKLKTMLKWVEQFDSTRLTTMVCDSKESAKLRHFDFYDVHCWNYGRRYSLAREMEPNKAVIISESASTLSTRGFYEFPLPTDKTKTTKSLQVSSYDLHAPYWAEIADDDFMWQQDEPYVAGEFVWTGFDYLGEPEPYTNMWAKQNGLSDSVASRSSYFGIVDLNGIPKDRYFLYKSYWNPEETTIHILPHWNWPERVGQNVPVFVYTNGDCAELFLNGKSLGKKCKNPQSANSTERFRLMWNEVVYQPGELKVVAYKEGEMLGESIVKTTGEPVQLLLTPDRTEIAADGKDLSFVLIEALDKDGNVCPLADNNIKISLSGNATLAGIDNGNPQSFSSFKSDNIKLFYGKAMVIIKSAEKAGTATVAAVTDGLKSAESTLEIQ
;
A
#
# COMPACT_ATOMS: atom_id res chain seq x y z
N MET A 1 -67.47 46.26 -40.21
CA MET A 1 -67.39 44.84 -40.43
C MET A 1 -66.15 44.53 -41.21
N LYS A 2 -65.08 44.04 -40.58
CA LYS A 2 -63.87 43.49 -41.21
C LYS A 2 -63.55 42.22 -40.46
N LEU A 3 -63.68 41.06 -41.11
CA LEU A 3 -63.25 39.75 -40.64
C LEU A 3 -61.70 39.70 -40.69
N ALA A 4 -61.03 39.32 -39.61
CA ALA A 4 -59.65 38.99 -39.58
C ALA A 4 -59.51 37.48 -39.52
N ASN A 5 -58.91 36.91 -40.57
CA ASN A 5 -58.52 35.47 -40.65
C ASN A 5 -57.28 35.21 -39.78
N PHE A 6 -57.36 34.35 -38.76
CA PHE A 6 -56.22 33.87 -38.01
C PHE A 6 -55.76 32.56 -38.69
N LEU A 7 -54.57 32.58 -39.29
CA LEU A 7 -53.85 31.36 -39.72
C LEU A 7 -53.09 30.81 -38.52
N VAL A 8 -53.47 29.62 -38.02
CA VAL A 8 -52.68 28.89 -37.02
C VAL A 8 -51.65 28.06 -37.76
N LEU A 9 -50.38 28.51 -37.66
CA LEU A 9 -49.24 27.71 -38.14
C LEU A 9 -48.81 26.73 -37.04
N SER A 10 -49.15 25.44 -37.22
CA SER A 10 -48.67 24.34 -36.32
C SER A 10 -47.23 24.03 -36.66
N PHE A 11 -46.30 24.46 -35.82
CA PHE A 11 -44.92 23.96 -35.86
C PHE A 11 -44.87 22.56 -35.25
N PHE A 12 -44.69 21.53 -36.06
CA PHE A 12 -44.27 20.22 -35.60
C PHE A 12 -42.74 20.28 -35.27
N VAL A 13 -42.40 20.42 -33.99
CA VAL A 13 -41.05 20.16 -33.51
C VAL A 13 -40.85 18.68 -33.44
N LEU A 14 -40.15 18.08 -34.41
CA LEU A 14 -39.65 16.74 -34.38
C LEU A 14 -38.49 16.74 -33.31
N PHE A 15 -38.79 16.30 -32.10
CA PHE A 15 -37.79 15.91 -31.18
C PHE A 15 -37.10 14.61 -31.70
N PHE A 16 -35.95 14.75 -32.34
CA PHE A 16 -35.00 13.65 -32.46
C PHE A 16 -34.50 13.32 -31.04
N VAL A 17 -35.12 12.35 -30.40
CA VAL A 17 -34.52 11.65 -29.28
C VAL A 17 -33.37 10.90 -29.88
N GLN A 18 -32.18 11.50 -29.94
CA GLN A 18 -30.96 10.75 -30.08
C GLN A 18 -30.87 9.87 -28.83
N SER A 19 -31.20 8.59 -28.98
CA SER A 19 -30.85 7.57 -28.01
C SER A 19 -29.32 7.59 -27.91
N ALA A 20 -28.80 8.26 -26.88
CA ALA A 20 -27.41 8.14 -26.55
C ALA A 20 -27.17 6.65 -26.23
N VAL A 21 -26.67 5.92 -27.21
CA VAL A 21 -26.19 4.55 -26.97
C VAL A 21 -25.09 4.69 -25.95
N ALA A 22 -25.36 4.29 -24.71
CA ALA A 22 -24.39 4.38 -23.64
C ALA A 22 -23.12 3.63 -24.11
N GLN A 23 -22.01 4.36 -24.19
CA GLN A 23 -20.71 3.85 -24.60
C GLN A 23 -20.23 2.80 -23.58
N ARG A 24 -19.00 2.85 -23.14
CA ARG A 24 -18.51 2.07 -22.01
C ARG A 24 -19.21 2.51 -20.72
N THR A 25 -19.70 1.54 -19.96
CA THR A 25 -20.24 1.76 -18.61
C THR A 25 -19.42 0.91 -17.63
N VAL A 26 -18.92 1.53 -16.58
CA VAL A 26 -18.20 0.87 -15.50
C VAL A 26 -18.99 1.12 -14.22
N SER A 27 -19.40 0.08 -13.55
CA SER A 27 -20.13 0.12 -12.27
C SER A 27 -19.36 -0.65 -11.22
N VAL A 28 -19.11 -0.03 -10.10
CA VAL A 28 -18.49 -0.70 -8.93
C VAL A 28 -19.59 -1.50 -8.23
N LEU A 29 -19.30 -2.75 -7.92
CA LEU A 29 -20.21 -3.65 -7.22
C LEU A 29 -19.81 -3.74 -5.75
N ASP A 30 -20.08 -2.70 -4.99
CA ASP A 30 -19.62 -2.57 -3.59
C ASP A 30 -20.70 -2.95 -2.56
N SER A 31 -21.97 -2.74 -2.84
CA SER A 31 -23.08 -2.92 -1.89
C SER A 31 -23.99 -4.09 -2.28
N GLY A 32 -24.87 -4.49 -1.37
CA GLY A 32 -25.90 -5.52 -1.62
C GLY A 32 -25.37 -6.95 -1.78
N TRP A 33 -24.22 -7.25 -1.22
CA TRP A 33 -23.68 -8.59 -1.15
C TRP A 33 -24.22 -9.35 0.06
N LYS A 34 -24.48 -10.64 -0.12
CA LYS A 34 -24.71 -11.61 0.94
C LYS A 34 -23.47 -12.45 1.12
N PHE A 35 -23.06 -12.67 2.37
CA PHE A 35 -21.87 -13.44 2.71
C PHE A 35 -22.22 -14.54 3.73
N SER A 36 -21.61 -15.69 3.57
CA SER A 36 -21.59 -16.77 4.55
C SER A 36 -20.26 -17.47 4.55
N GLU A 37 -19.68 -17.64 5.71
CA GLU A 37 -18.54 -18.50 5.92
C GLU A 37 -18.98 -19.97 5.95
N GLY A 38 -18.08 -20.87 5.50
CA GLY A 38 -18.27 -22.31 5.49
C GLY A 38 -18.70 -22.90 4.14
N SER A 39 -18.77 -24.22 4.09
CA SER A 39 -19.09 -24.97 2.88
C SER A 39 -20.60 -24.94 2.58
N ASN A 40 -20.94 -24.43 1.44
CA ASN A 40 -22.30 -24.42 0.91
C ASN A 40 -22.27 -24.84 -0.57
N GLU A 41 -22.17 -26.16 -0.82
CA GLU A 41 -21.97 -26.72 -2.17
C GLU A 41 -23.00 -26.30 -3.23
N GLN A 42 -24.18 -25.81 -2.82
CA GLN A 42 -25.24 -25.35 -3.70
C GLN A 42 -25.40 -23.82 -3.75
N ALA A 43 -24.54 -23.07 -3.07
CA ALA A 43 -24.64 -21.61 -2.96
C ALA A 43 -24.50 -20.87 -4.31
N PHE A 44 -24.00 -21.51 -5.34
CA PHE A 44 -23.96 -20.96 -6.69
C PHE A 44 -25.31 -21.06 -7.46
N LEU A 45 -26.28 -21.84 -6.96
CA LEU A 45 -27.59 -22.04 -7.63
C LEU A 45 -28.51 -20.84 -7.38
N PRO A 46 -29.28 -20.38 -8.38
CA PRO A 46 -30.19 -19.25 -8.23
C PRO A 46 -31.26 -19.41 -7.15
N ASP A 47 -31.77 -20.61 -6.97
CA ASP A 47 -32.85 -20.97 -6.04
C ASP A 47 -32.35 -21.26 -4.59
N PHE A 48 -31.06 -21.16 -4.35
CA PHE A 48 -30.49 -21.34 -3.01
C PHE A 48 -30.98 -20.23 -2.07
N ASN A 49 -31.43 -20.61 -0.87
CA ASN A 49 -31.96 -19.68 0.12
C ASN A 49 -30.81 -19.06 0.93
N ASP A 50 -30.52 -17.79 0.67
CA ASP A 50 -29.49 -16.98 1.37
C ASP A 50 -30.09 -15.95 2.35
N ALA A 51 -31.38 -16.09 2.72
CA ALA A 51 -32.08 -15.12 3.57
C ALA A 51 -31.41 -14.95 4.96
N GLY A 52 -30.73 -15.98 5.46
CA GLY A 52 -29.99 -15.94 6.72
C GLY A 52 -28.54 -15.45 6.62
N TRP A 53 -28.07 -15.09 5.45
CA TRP A 53 -26.69 -14.65 5.25
C TRP A 53 -26.49 -13.20 5.67
N GLN A 54 -25.28 -12.89 6.14
CA GLN A 54 -24.89 -11.54 6.48
C GLN A 54 -24.92 -10.64 5.23
N THR A 55 -25.39 -9.41 5.36
CA THR A 55 -25.23 -8.38 4.33
C THR A 55 -23.90 -7.68 4.55
N VAL A 56 -23.07 -7.65 3.52
CA VAL A 56 -21.73 -7.05 3.57
C VAL A 56 -21.52 -6.08 2.40
N GLU A 57 -20.59 -5.16 2.58
CA GLU A 57 -19.99 -4.36 1.51
C GLU A 57 -18.71 -5.03 1.01
N VAL A 58 -18.34 -4.79 -0.23
CA VAL A 58 -17.06 -5.19 -0.84
C VAL A 58 -16.27 -3.92 -1.18
N PRO A 59 -14.98 -3.83 -0.83
CA PRO A 59 -14.08 -4.86 -0.31
C PRO A 59 -14.44 -5.39 1.08
N HIS A 60 -14.26 -6.71 1.28
CA HIS A 60 -14.59 -7.41 2.51
C HIS A 60 -13.52 -8.42 2.88
N ASP A 61 -13.12 -8.41 4.14
CA ASP A 61 -12.19 -9.35 4.75
C ASP A 61 -12.88 -9.96 5.97
N TRP A 62 -13.34 -11.21 5.85
CA TRP A 62 -14.12 -11.83 6.94
C TRP A 62 -13.30 -12.10 8.20
N ALA A 63 -11.98 -12.29 8.03
CA ALA A 63 -11.16 -12.74 9.14
C ALA A 63 -10.83 -11.63 10.14
N ILE A 64 -10.93 -10.34 9.72
CA ILE A 64 -10.62 -9.20 10.61
C ILE A 64 -11.65 -9.06 11.75
N GLU A 65 -12.81 -9.65 11.62
CA GLU A 65 -13.82 -9.67 12.68
C GLU A 65 -13.34 -10.46 13.90
N GLY A 66 -12.39 -11.39 13.71
CA GLY A 66 -11.85 -12.22 14.78
C GLY A 66 -12.81 -13.37 15.19
N PRO A 67 -12.71 -13.89 16.42
CA PRO A 67 -11.72 -13.55 17.46
C PRO A 67 -10.31 -14.02 17.10
N PHE A 68 -9.30 -13.45 17.75
CA PHE A 68 -7.93 -13.97 17.66
C PHE A 68 -7.84 -15.39 18.22
N ASP A 69 -7.18 -16.27 17.50
CA ASP A 69 -6.80 -17.62 18.01
C ASP A 69 -5.45 -17.52 18.73
N MET A 70 -5.48 -17.58 20.04
CA MET A 70 -4.28 -17.47 20.88
C MET A 70 -3.26 -18.59 20.60
N ALA A 71 -3.71 -19.78 20.19
CA ALA A 71 -2.86 -20.89 19.79
C ALA A 71 -2.46 -20.84 18.30
N GLY A 72 -3.01 -19.88 17.56
CA GLY A 72 -2.81 -19.72 16.13
C GLY A 72 -1.40 -19.31 15.73
N ASN A 73 -1.17 -19.28 14.43
CA ASN A 73 0.11 -18.91 13.86
C ASN A 73 0.31 -17.37 13.92
N GLY A 74 1.31 -16.93 14.71
CA GLY A 74 1.72 -15.53 14.79
C GLY A 74 2.15 -14.96 13.44
N SER A 75 2.78 -15.77 12.59
CA SER A 75 3.25 -15.33 11.27
C SER A 75 2.11 -14.85 10.36
N THR A 76 0.86 -15.22 10.65
CA THR A 76 -0.33 -14.74 9.92
C THR A 76 -1.30 -13.96 10.81
N GLY A 77 -0.80 -13.36 11.89
CA GLY A 77 -1.55 -12.43 12.73
C GLY A 77 -2.54 -13.07 13.70
N LYS A 78 -2.58 -14.41 13.81
CA LYS A 78 -3.52 -15.14 14.69
C LYS A 78 -5.00 -14.88 14.43
N LEU A 79 -5.35 -14.41 13.25
CA LEU A 79 -6.73 -14.21 12.81
C LEU A 79 -7.28 -15.44 12.12
N PRO A 80 -8.62 -15.69 12.16
CA PRO A 80 -9.24 -16.90 11.61
C PRO A 80 -9.43 -16.83 10.09
N TRP A 81 -8.36 -16.66 9.34
CA TRP A 81 -8.41 -16.43 7.89
C TRP A 81 -8.50 -17.73 7.06
N LYS A 82 -8.17 -18.88 7.66
CA LYS A 82 -8.28 -20.19 6.99
C LYS A 82 -9.73 -20.65 6.97
N GLY A 83 -10.33 -20.74 5.80
CA GLY A 83 -11.73 -21.13 5.67
C GLY A 83 -12.24 -21.10 4.24
N GLU A 84 -13.54 -21.23 4.12
CA GLU A 84 -14.30 -21.10 2.88
C GLU A 84 -15.32 -19.98 3.05
N GLY A 85 -15.52 -19.17 2.02
CA GLY A 85 -16.51 -18.11 2.03
C GLY A 85 -17.28 -18.04 0.73
N TRP A 86 -18.57 -17.83 0.84
CA TRP A 86 -19.47 -17.61 -0.29
C TRP A 86 -20.04 -16.20 -0.27
N TYR A 87 -19.98 -15.56 -1.41
CA TYR A 87 -20.59 -14.26 -1.67
C TYR A 87 -21.68 -14.42 -2.70
N ARG A 88 -22.84 -13.80 -2.51
CA ARG A 88 -23.95 -13.78 -3.46
C ARG A 88 -24.45 -12.36 -3.65
N LYS A 89 -24.77 -12.00 -4.89
CA LYS A 89 -25.32 -10.68 -5.22
C LYS A 89 -26.30 -10.79 -6.37
N ASN A 90 -27.48 -10.22 -6.20
CA ASN A 90 -28.36 -9.94 -7.32
C ASN A 90 -27.70 -8.92 -8.24
N LEU A 91 -27.38 -9.33 -9.45
CA LEU A 91 -26.64 -8.54 -10.42
C LEU A 91 -27.62 -7.88 -11.39
N GLU A 92 -27.79 -6.59 -11.22
CA GLU A 92 -28.64 -5.79 -12.11
C GLU A 92 -27.93 -5.53 -13.44
N ILE A 93 -28.46 -6.09 -14.52
CA ILE A 93 -28.00 -5.83 -15.89
C ILE A 93 -29.11 -5.09 -16.62
N PRO A 94 -28.98 -3.79 -16.85
CA PRO A 94 -30.01 -3.00 -17.54
C PRO A 94 -30.39 -3.60 -18.89
N ALA A 95 -31.68 -3.55 -19.26
CA ALA A 95 -32.17 -4.06 -20.56
C ALA A 95 -31.44 -3.39 -21.75
N GLY A 96 -30.99 -2.12 -21.58
CA GLY A 96 -30.20 -1.38 -22.56
C GLY A 96 -28.80 -1.95 -22.81
N PHE A 97 -28.36 -2.96 -22.03
CA PHE A 97 -27.11 -3.68 -22.26
C PHE A 97 -27.26 -4.90 -23.19
N ALA A 98 -28.49 -5.16 -23.69
CA ALA A 98 -28.68 -6.16 -24.72
C ALA A 98 -27.78 -5.89 -25.93
N GLY A 99 -27.02 -6.92 -26.35
CA GLY A 99 -26.05 -6.81 -27.45
C GLY A 99 -24.69 -6.19 -27.08
N LYS A 100 -24.49 -5.78 -25.85
CA LYS A 100 -23.16 -5.37 -25.32
C LYS A 100 -22.34 -6.60 -24.90
N THR A 101 -21.03 -6.43 -24.86
CA THR A 101 -20.11 -7.32 -24.15
C THR A 101 -20.04 -6.90 -22.68
N ILE A 102 -20.14 -7.88 -21.78
CA ILE A 102 -20.18 -7.65 -20.35
C ILE A 102 -19.05 -8.41 -19.67
N TYR A 103 -18.21 -7.67 -18.97
CA TYR A 103 -17.10 -8.21 -18.18
C TYR A 103 -17.35 -8.00 -16.69
N LEU A 104 -16.88 -8.95 -15.89
CA LEU A 104 -16.62 -8.77 -14.46
C LEU A 104 -15.12 -8.68 -14.25
N LEU A 105 -14.66 -7.60 -13.62
CA LEU A 105 -13.27 -7.37 -13.24
C LEU A 105 -13.17 -7.42 -11.71
N PHE A 106 -12.29 -8.28 -11.21
CA PHE A 106 -11.94 -8.42 -9.81
C PHE A 106 -10.50 -7.94 -9.61
N ASP A 107 -10.26 -7.03 -8.68
CA ASP A 107 -8.91 -6.54 -8.39
C ASP A 107 -8.15 -7.42 -7.38
N GLY A 108 -8.85 -8.34 -6.72
CA GLY A 108 -8.25 -9.36 -5.86
C GLY A 108 -9.30 -10.11 -5.03
N VAL A 109 -9.14 -11.42 -4.93
CA VAL A 109 -9.96 -12.30 -4.09
C VAL A 109 -9.07 -13.33 -3.40
N MET A 110 -9.06 -13.33 -2.10
CA MET A 110 -8.26 -14.22 -1.28
C MET A 110 -9.12 -15.38 -0.75
N ALA A 111 -8.94 -16.61 -1.21
CA ALA A 111 -8.07 -17.05 -2.30
C ALA A 111 -8.81 -18.00 -3.24
N PHE A 112 -8.18 -18.40 -4.32
CA PHE A 112 -8.68 -19.39 -5.30
C PHE A 112 -10.13 -19.21 -5.72
N PRO A 113 -10.52 -18.00 -6.16
CA PRO A 113 -11.91 -17.71 -6.44
C PRO A 113 -12.50 -18.57 -7.57
N GLN A 114 -13.75 -18.96 -7.38
CA GLN A 114 -14.62 -19.51 -8.43
C GLN A 114 -15.82 -18.58 -8.57
N VAL A 115 -16.06 -18.08 -9.78
CA VAL A 115 -17.13 -17.12 -10.07
C VAL A 115 -18.21 -17.79 -10.88
N PHE A 116 -19.45 -17.65 -10.45
CA PHE A 116 -20.64 -18.25 -11.09
C PHE A 116 -21.62 -17.15 -11.46
N ILE A 117 -22.25 -17.29 -12.61
CA ILE A 117 -23.39 -16.49 -13.06
C ILE A 117 -24.56 -17.40 -13.33
N ASN A 118 -25.71 -17.15 -12.70
CA ASN A 118 -26.95 -17.90 -12.89
C ASN A 118 -26.76 -19.43 -12.76
N GLY A 119 -25.92 -19.84 -11.79
CA GLY A 119 -25.65 -21.27 -11.57
C GLY A 119 -24.56 -21.86 -12.46
N GLN A 120 -24.03 -21.12 -13.43
CA GLN A 120 -22.98 -21.57 -14.35
C GLN A 120 -21.61 -20.99 -13.97
N LEU A 121 -20.56 -21.81 -14.01
CA LEU A 121 -19.19 -21.36 -13.77
C LEU A 121 -18.74 -20.41 -14.88
N ALA A 122 -18.48 -19.15 -14.53
CA ALA A 122 -17.91 -18.14 -15.41
C ALA A 122 -16.39 -18.26 -15.51
N GLY A 123 -15.71 -18.56 -14.40
CA GLY A 123 -14.26 -18.75 -14.39
C GLY A 123 -13.68 -18.94 -12.99
N LYS A 124 -12.36 -19.17 -12.98
CA LYS A 124 -11.55 -19.39 -11.78
C LYS A 124 -10.25 -18.59 -11.87
N TRP A 125 -9.69 -18.24 -10.72
CA TRP A 125 -8.36 -17.66 -10.64
C TRP A 125 -7.54 -18.33 -9.53
N ASP A 126 -6.23 -18.30 -9.61
CA ASP A 126 -5.35 -19.05 -8.69
C ASP A 126 -4.33 -18.19 -7.94
N TYR A 127 -4.35 -16.89 -8.13
CA TYR A 127 -3.47 -15.97 -7.40
C TYR A 127 -4.29 -14.81 -6.80
N GLY A 128 -4.45 -14.86 -5.48
CA GLY A 128 -5.35 -13.95 -4.76
C GLY A 128 -4.98 -12.47 -4.82
N TYR A 129 -3.72 -12.17 -5.10
CA TYR A 129 -3.22 -10.78 -5.12
C TYR A 129 -3.35 -10.08 -6.48
N ASN A 130 -3.70 -10.80 -7.54
CA ASN A 130 -3.71 -10.22 -8.88
C ASN A 130 -5.11 -9.94 -9.39
N SER A 131 -5.24 -8.89 -10.21
CA SER A 131 -6.50 -8.60 -10.90
C SER A 131 -6.76 -9.59 -12.03
N PHE A 132 -8.02 -9.94 -12.21
CA PHE A 132 -8.49 -10.78 -13.32
C PHE A 132 -9.88 -10.35 -13.79
N TYR A 133 -10.20 -10.66 -15.04
CA TYR A 133 -11.52 -10.35 -15.58
C TYR A 133 -12.11 -11.56 -16.33
N LEU A 134 -13.44 -11.61 -16.38
CA LEU A 134 -14.21 -12.67 -16.99
C LEU A 134 -15.23 -12.07 -17.96
N ASP A 135 -15.30 -12.60 -19.19
CA ASP A 135 -16.40 -12.30 -20.10
C ASP A 135 -17.63 -13.12 -19.70
N VAL A 136 -18.64 -12.43 -19.21
CA VAL A 136 -19.89 -13.04 -18.74
C VAL A 136 -21.07 -12.80 -19.69
N THR A 137 -20.82 -12.26 -20.88
CA THR A 137 -21.82 -11.83 -21.86
C THR A 137 -22.87 -12.90 -22.14
N LYS A 138 -22.44 -14.16 -22.28
CA LYS A 138 -23.32 -15.28 -22.62
C LYS A 138 -24.06 -15.87 -21.41
N LEU A 139 -23.69 -15.48 -20.21
CA LEU A 139 -24.22 -16.02 -18.96
C LEU A 139 -25.23 -15.10 -18.29
N VAL A 140 -25.26 -13.81 -18.67
CA VAL A 140 -26.17 -12.81 -18.12
C VAL A 140 -27.41 -12.60 -19.01
N GLN A 141 -28.48 -12.13 -18.40
CA GLN A 141 -29.77 -11.81 -19.06
C GLN A 141 -30.05 -10.32 -18.87
N PRO A 142 -29.74 -9.44 -19.85
CA PRO A 142 -30.07 -8.03 -19.76
C PRO A 142 -31.56 -7.78 -19.57
N GLY A 143 -31.93 -7.01 -18.56
CA GLY A 143 -33.33 -6.75 -18.17
C GLY A 143 -34.01 -7.88 -17.40
N GLY A 144 -33.31 -9.00 -17.16
CA GLY A 144 -33.76 -10.12 -16.35
C GLY A 144 -33.07 -10.18 -14.98
N GLU A 145 -33.47 -11.17 -14.20
CA GLU A 145 -32.82 -11.52 -12.95
C GLU A 145 -31.49 -12.21 -13.23
N ASN A 146 -30.45 -11.78 -12.56
CA ASN A 146 -29.13 -12.41 -12.61
C ASN A 146 -28.57 -12.58 -11.21
N LEU A 147 -27.95 -13.72 -10.97
CA LEU A 147 -27.23 -14.01 -9.74
C LEU A 147 -25.72 -14.08 -10.04
N LEU A 148 -24.93 -13.28 -9.33
CA LEU A 148 -23.49 -13.46 -9.21
C LEU A 148 -23.19 -14.20 -7.89
N ALA A 149 -22.50 -15.34 -7.97
CA ALA A 149 -21.97 -16.03 -6.80
C ALA A 149 -20.46 -16.18 -6.91
N VAL A 150 -19.75 -15.92 -5.82
CA VAL A 150 -18.29 -16.02 -5.73
C VAL A 150 -17.92 -16.89 -4.54
N TYR A 151 -17.18 -17.94 -4.81
CA TYR A 151 -16.58 -18.81 -3.80
C TYR A 151 -15.12 -18.44 -3.61
N ALA A 152 -14.67 -18.34 -2.38
CA ALA A 152 -13.27 -18.12 -2.01
C ALA A 152 -12.83 -19.18 -1.00
N ASP A 153 -11.64 -19.76 -1.17
CA ASP A 153 -11.12 -20.84 -0.32
C ASP A 153 -9.66 -20.59 0.08
N THR A 154 -9.44 -20.30 1.34
CA THR A 154 -8.09 -20.02 1.87
C THR A 154 -7.47 -21.21 2.59
N ARG A 155 -8.15 -22.37 2.68
CA ARG A 155 -7.67 -23.53 3.45
C ARG A 155 -6.30 -24.05 2.98
N ASN A 156 -6.10 -24.04 1.66
CA ASN A 156 -4.83 -24.50 1.05
C ASN A 156 -3.89 -23.34 0.69
N HIS A 157 -4.30 -22.08 0.92
CA HIS A 157 -3.40 -20.94 0.78
C HIS A 157 -2.42 -20.93 1.95
N ASP A 158 -1.15 -20.63 1.71
CA ASP A 158 -0.14 -20.44 2.74
C ASP A 158 0.42 -19.03 2.66
N SER A 159 0.82 -18.45 3.79
CA SER A 159 1.33 -17.08 3.84
C SER A 159 2.31 -16.89 5.01
N ARG A 160 3.23 -15.95 4.86
CA ARG A 160 4.17 -15.53 5.90
C ARG A 160 3.73 -14.26 6.64
N TRP A 161 2.64 -13.61 6.18
CA TRP A 161 1.98 -12.46 6.77
C TRP A 161 0.47 -12.68 6.74
N TYR A 162 -0.30 -11.77 7.29
CA TYR A 162 -1.77 -11.81 7.22
C TYR A 162 -2.25 -11.53 5.79
N PRO A 163 -2.82 -12.50 5.08
CA PRO A 163 -3.21 -12.31 3.69
C PRO A 163 -4.60 -11.68 3.52
N GLY A 164 -5.41 -11.64 4.60
CA GLY A 164 -6.84 -11.41 4.52
C GLY A 164 -7.61 -12.61 3.99
N ALA A 165 -8.93 -12.46 3.84
CA ALA A 165 -9.80 -13.51 3.34
C ALA A 165 -11.07 -12.93 2.71
N GLY A 166 -11.39 -13.34 1.47
CA GLY A 166 -12.59 -12.91 0.74
C GLY A 166 -12.35 -11.97 -0.42
N ILE A 167 -13.39 -11.26 -0.83
CA ILE A 167 -13.30 -10.25 -1.90
C ILE A 167 -12.74 -8.96 -1.28
N TYR A 168 -11.42 -8.93 -1.09
CA TYR A 168 -10.76 -7.88 -0.33
C TYR A 168 -10.33 -6.66 -1.15
N ARG A 169 -10.60 -6.68 -2.47
CA ARG A 169 -10.41 -5.56 -3.39
C ARG A 169 -11.67 -5.34 -4.22
N LYS A 170 -11.69 -4.29 -4.99
CA LYS A 170 -12.84 -3.84 -5.79
C LYS A 170 -13.31 -4.87 -6.81
N VAL A 171 -14.62 -4.90 -7.05
CA VAL A 171 -15.28 -5.64 -8.14
C VAL A 171 -15.99 -4.65 -9.04
N GLN A 172 -15.84 -4.82 -10.36
CA GLN A 172 -16.46 -3.94 -11.35
C GLN A 172 -17.24 -4.75 -12.40
N LEU A 173 -18.40 -4.23 -12.77
CA LEU A 173 -19.13 -4.60 -13.96
C LEU A 173 -18.80 -3.63 -15.07
N ILE A 174 -18.33 -4.14 -16.20
CA ILE A 174 -17.97 -3.33 -17.37
C ILE A 174 -18.83 -3.77 -18.55
N ALA A 175 -19.66 -2.85 -19.06
CA ALA A 175 -20.49 -3.09 -20.24
C ALA A 175 -19.99 -2.22 -21.39
N VAL A 176 -19.60 -2.85 -22.50
CA VAL A 176 -19.04 -2.20 -23.69
C VAL A 176 -19.76 -2.65 -24.95
N ASN A 177 -19.69 -1.85 -26.01
CA ASN A 177 -20.16 -2.28 -27.32
C ASN A 177 -19.31 -3.46 -27.86
N PRO A 178 -19.80 -4.27 -28.80
CA PRO A 178 -19.04 -5.39 -29.35
C PRO A 178 -17.68 -4.97 -29.95
N VAL A 179 -17.57 -3.72 -30.45
CA VAL A 179 -16.28 -3.13 -30.83
C VAL A 179 -15.86 -2.15 -29.74
N HIS A 180 -14.74 -2.43 -29.08
CA HIS A 180 -14.27 -1.66 -27.93
C HIS A 180 -12.76 -1.79 -27.71
N VAL A 181 -12.18 -0.89 -26.92
CA VAL A 181 -10.82 -1.04 -26.40
C VAL A 181 -10.80 -2.19 -25.39
N ASP A 182 -9.87 -3.12 -25.55
CA ASP A 182 -9.68 -4.24 -24.61
C ASP A 182 -9.55 -3.77 -23.16
N ILE A 183 -9.82 -4.66 -22.21
CA ILE A 183 -9.48 -4.42 -20.80
C ILE A 183 -7.96 -4.24 -20.70
N TRP A 184 -7.53 -3.11 -20.10
CA TRP A 184 -6.12 -2.67 -20.06
C TRP A 184 -5.46 -2.58 -21.45
N GLY A 185 -6.26 -2.27 -22.48
CA GLY A 185 -5.88 -2.35 -23.89
C GLY A 185 -4.98 -1.22 -24.39
N THR A 186 -4.60 -0.26 -23.55
CA THR A 186 -3.70 0.86 -23.94
C THR A 186 -2.30 0.64 -23.38
N TYR A 187 -1.30 1.02 -24.16
CA TYR A 187 0.09 1.08 -23.74
C TYR A 187 0.70 2.38 -24.22
N ILE A 188 1.11 3.23 -23.25
CA ILE A 188 1.59 4.58 -23.52
C ILE A 188 3.05 4.68 -23.13
N THR A 189 3.89 5.09 -24.05
CA THR A 189 5.32 5.28 -23.84
C THR A 189 5.77 6.65 -24.29
N THR A 190 6.88 7.14 -23.74
CA THR A 190 7.50 8.42 -24.09
C THR A 190 8.95 8.19 -24.55
N PRO A 191 9.17 7.56 -25.72
CA PRO A 191 10.48 7.08 -26.14
C PRO A 191 11.49 8.19 -26.43
N VAL A 192 11.04 9.41 -26.69
CA VAL A 192 11.91 10.56 -26.92
C VAL A 192 11.43 11.72 -26.07
N ILE A 193 12.28 12.17 -25.17
CA ILE A 193 12.04 13.34 -24.31
C ILE A 193 13.19 14.33 -24.51
N LYS A 194 12.85 15.56 -24.90
CA LYS A 194 13.78 16.68 -25.05
C LYS A 194 13.25 17.88 -24.26
N PRO A 195 14.05 18.92 -23.99
CA PRO A 195 13.61 20.06 -23.19
C PRO A 195 12.29 20.70 -23.65
N HIS A 196 12.04 20.74 -24.96
CA HIS A 196 10.86 21.42 -25.52
C HIS A 196 9.87 20.50 -26.22
N MET A 197 10.07 19.19 -26.18
CA MET A 197 9.15 18.25 -26.81
C MET A 197 9.27 16.85 -26.20
N ALA A 198 8.18 16.10 -26.24
CA ALA A 198 8.16 14.68 -26.00
C ALA A 198 7.36 13.97 -27.10
N THR A 199 7.84 12.81 -27.51
CA THR A 199 7.06 11.91 -28.37
C THR A 199 6.29 10.96 -27.46
N VAL A 200 4.97 10.94 -27.63
CA VAL A 200 4.07 9.99 -26.97
C VAL A 200 3.66 8.95 -28.00
N GLN A 201 4.05 7.71 -27.76
CA GLN A 201 3.60 6.56 -28.56
C GLN A 201 2.46 5.89 -27.81
N ILE A 202 1.37 5.58 -28.51
CA ILE A 202 0.17 5.00 -27.94
C ILE A 202 -0.21 3.78 -28.75
N GLU A 203 -0.08 2.60 -28.15
CA GLU A 203 -0.60 1.35 -28.69
C GLU A 203 -1.98 1.10 -28.08
N THR A 204 -2.98 0.78 -28.91
CA THR A 204 -4.34 0.48 -28.46
C THR A 204 -4.84 -0.80 -29.07
N SER A 205 -5.09 -1.80 -28.23
CA SER A 205 -5.75 -3.05 -28.62
C SER A 205 -7.27 -2.82 -28.70
N VAL A 206 -7.85 -3.03 -29.88
CA VAL A 206 -9.28 -2.92 -30.12
C VAL A 206 -9.85 -4.29 -30.46
N ARG A 207 -10.87 -4.68 -29.76
CA ARG A 207 -11.57 -5.96 -29.92
C ARG A 207 -12.85 -5.79 -30.74
N ASN A 208 -13.12 -6.79 -31.58
CA ASN A 208 -14.38 -6.93 -32.30
C ASN A 208 -15.03 -8.28 -31.94
N ASN A 209 -16.09 -8.24 -31.17
CA ASN A 209 -16.88 -9.43 -30.78
C ASN A 209 -18.02 -9.71 -31.75
N ASN A 210 -18.14 -8.96 -32.88
CA ASN A 210 -19.09 -9.24 -33.92
C ASN A 210 -18.62 -10.44 -34.80
N SER A 211 -19.59 -11.11 -35.47
CA SER A 211 -19.35 -12.21 -36.43
C SER A 211 -18.84 -11.75 -37.80
N VAL A 212 -18.66 -10.46 -38.02
CA VAL A 212 -18.18 -9.85 -39.26
C VAL A 212 -17.01 -8.89 -38.97
N GLU A 213 -16.13 -8.74 -39.97
CA GLU A 213 -15.06 -7.75 -39.92
C GLU A 213 -15.64 -6.32 -39.73
N LYS A 214 -14.92 -5.50 -39.00
CA LYS A 214 -15.26 -4.11 -38.74
C LYS A 214 -14.10 -3.21 -39.10
N GLN A 215 -14.42 -2.09 -39.74
CA GLN A 215 -13.47 -0.99 -39.94
C GLN A 215 -13.85 0.15 -38.98
N VAL A 216 -12.87 0.61 -38.21
CA VAL A 216 -13.07 1.66 -37.19
C VAL A 216 -11.98 2.70 -37.26
N VAL A 217 -12.29 3.90 -36.81
CA VAL A 217 -11.31 4.94 -36.54
C VAL A 217 -11.00 4.93 -35.05
N VAL A 218 -9.71 4.78 -34.72
CA VAL A 218 -9.18 4.97 -33.37
C VAL A 218 -8.67 6.38 -33.26
N LYS A 219 -9.38 7.21 -32.50
CA LYS A 219 -9.02 8.61 -32.28
C LYS A 219 -8.47 8.76 -30.87
N GLN A 220 -7.31 9.38 -30.74
CA GLN A 220 -6.62 9.60 -29.47
C GLN A 220 -6.37 11.08 -29.25
N THR A 221 -6.81 11.59 -28.10
CA THR A 221 -6.65 12.98 -27.70
C THR A 221 -5.94 13.03 -26.36
N ILE A 222 -4.84 13.79 -26.28
CA ILE A 222 -4.11 14.00 -25.03
C ILE A 222 -4.58 15.28 -24.37
N PHE A 223 -4.90 15.17 -23.08
CA PHE A 223 -5.24 16.29 -22.21
C PHE A 223 -4.16 16.48 -21.14
N ASN A 224 -3.84 17.75 -20.85
CA ASN A 224 -2.96 18.07 -19.73
C ASN A 224 -3.73 18.10 -18.40
N LYS A 225 -3.02 18.28 -17.26
CA LYS A 225 -3.60 18.33 -15.89
C LYS A 225 -4.70 19.38 -15.70
N LYS A 226 -4.82 20.34 -16.60
CA LYS A 226 -5.88 21.37 -16.58
C LYS A 226 -7.06 21.03 -17.49
N GLY A 227 -7.04 19.86 -18.13
CA GLY A 227 -8.09 19.44 -19.08
C GLY A 227 -7.99 20.07 -20.47
N TYR A 228 -6.89 20.76 -20.81
CA TYR A 228 -6.71 21.31 -22.14
C TYR A 228 -6.15 20.25 -23.09
N LYS A 229 -6.72 20.18 -24.31
CA LYS A 229 -6.20 19.36 -25.40
C LYS A 229 -4.82 19.86 -25.81
N VAL A 230 -3.83 18.98 -25.79
CA VAL A 230 -2.42 19.26 -26.15
C VAL A 230 -1.91 18.43 -27.31
N GLY A 231 -2.70 17.47 -27.79
CA GLY A 231 -2.36 16.67 -28.97
C GLY A 231 -3.53 15.79 -29.40
N GLU A 232 -3.57 15.42 -30.67
CA GLU A 232 -4.63 14.56 -31.20
C GLU A 232 -4.12 13.83 -32.44
N THR A 233 -4.55 12.59 -32.61
CA THR A 233 -4.31 11.78 -33.83
C THR A 233 -5.46 10.83 -34.06
N SER A 234 -5.53 10.26 -35.26
CA SER A 234 -6.48 9.21 -35.57
C SER A 234 -5.92 8.24 -36.60
N GLU A 235 -6.27 6.98 -36.46
CA GLU A 235 -5.88 5.89 -37.37
C GLU A 235 -7.11 5.03 -37.72
N THR A 236 -7.19 4.57 -38.96
CA THR A 236 -8.24 3.63 -39.37
C THR A 236 -7.68 2.22 -39.39
N ILE A 237 -8.31 1.31 -38.66
CA ILE A 237 -7.93 -0.09 -38.59
C ILE A 237 -9.09 -1.02 -38.97
N ALA A 238 -8.80 -2.17 -39.56
CA ALA A 238 -9.74 -3.24 -39.79
C ALA A 238 -9.56 -4.33 -38.73
N ILE A 239 -10.65 -4.83 -38.15
CA ILE A 239 -10.61 -5.83 -37.09
C ILE A 239 -11.43 -7.04 -37.54
N SER A 240 -10.79 -8.18 -37.66
CA SER A 240 -11.43 -9.42 -38.07
C SER A 240 -12.62 -9.77 -37.20
N ALA A 241 -13.55 -10.57 -37.74
CA ALA A 241 -14.65 -11.14 -36.96
C ALA A 241 -14.11 -11.89 -35.74
N THR A 242 -14.70 -11.64 -34.56
CA THR A 242 -14.31 -12.25 -33.27
C THR A 242 -12.83 -12.14 -32.94
N GLY A 243 -12.15 -11.08 -33.46
CA GLY A 243 -10.73 -10.86 -33.34
C GLY A 243 -10.37 -9.56 -32.60
N ASN A 244 -9.09 -9.28 -32.60
CA ASN A 244 -8.54 -7.99 -32.15
C ASN A 244 -7.51 -7.48 -33.14
N ASN A 245 -7.28 -6.17 -33.14
CA ASN A 245 -6.18 -5.54 -33.87
C ASN A 245 -5.63 -4.35 -33.05
N GLN A 246 -4.43 -3.93 -33.34
CA GLN A 246 -3.76 -2.82 -32.68
C GLN A 246 -3.73 -1.57 -33.58
N SER A 247 -3.98 -0.44 -32.97
CA SER A 247 -3.64 0.89 -33.49
C SER A 247 -2.33 1.35 -32.87
N ASN A 248 -1.46 1.92 -33.69
CA ASN A 248 -0.15 2.43 -33.27
C ASN A 248 -0.03 3.90 -33.66
N SER A 249 -0.16 4.78 -32.71
CA SER A 249 -0.23 6.22 -32.92
C SER A 249 0.93 6.95 -32.23
N VAL A 250 1.33 8.05 -32.82
CA VAL A 250 2.39 8.92 -32.31
C VAL A 250 1.91 10.36 -32.24
N ILE A 251 2.08 10.98 -31.08
CA ILE A 251 1.74 12.39 -30.85
C ILE A 251 2.97 13.10 -30.29
N THR A 252 3.30 14.27 -30.82
CA THR A 252 4.33 15.13 -30.26
C THR A 252 3.74 16.15 -29.32
N LEU A 253 4.15 16.15 -28.07
CA LEU A 253 3.83 17.18 -27.09
C LEU A 253 4.90 18.27 -27.14
N LEU A 254 4.47 19.53 -27.19
CA LEU A 254 5.37 20.69 -27.14
C LEU A 254 5.44 21.23 -25.72
N ASN A 255 6.67 21.47 -25.22
CA ASN A 255 6.96 21.95 -23.86
C ASN A 255 6.22 21.14 -22.79
N PRO A 256 6.37 19.80 -22.73
CA PRO A 256 5.66 18.99 -21.75
C PRO A 256 6.15 19.29 -20.34
N GLU A 257 5.21 19.37 -19.41
CA GLU A 257 5.53 19.27 -17.99
C GLU A 257 5.89 17.79 -17.70
N ARG A 258 6.98 17.57 -16.94
CA ARG A 258 7.47 16.21 -16.67
C ARG A 258 6.99 15.75 -15.29
N TRP A 259 6.68 14.46 -15.19
CA TRP A 259 6.42 13.80 -13.92
C TRP A 259 7.73 13.51 -13.19
N GLU A 260 7.82 13.88 -11.92
CA GLU A 260 8.96 13.53 -11.04
C GLU A 260 8.51 13.57 -9.57
N PRO A 261 9.24 12.93 -8.64
CA PRO A 261 9.04 13.15 -7.21
C PRO A 261 9.06 14.63 -6.86
N GLY A 262 8.04 15.07 -6.08
CA GLY A 262 7.84 16.50 -5.76
C GLY A 262 7.14 17.33 -6.83
N ASN A 263 6.98 16.83 -8.08
CA ASN A 263 6.18 17.46 -9.13
C ASN A 263 5.47 16.42 -10.00
N PRO A 264 4.44 15.73 -9.47
CA PRO A 264 3.77 14.61 -10.13
C PRO A 264 2.74 15.06 -11.18
N VAL A 265 3.22 15.51 -12.33
CA VAL A 265 2.34 15.98 -13.40
C VAL A 265 1.83 14.83 -14.25
N LEU A 266 0.52 14.65 -14.28
CA LEU A 266 -0.17 13.66 -15.09
C LEU A 266 -0.86 14.30 -16.31
N TYR A 267 -0.88 13.53 -17.39
CA TYR A 267 -1.69 13.70 -18.59
C TYR A 267 -2.72 12.58 -18.66
N SER A 268 -3.73 12.72 -19.50
CA SER A 268 -4.62 11.63 -19.88
C SER A 268 -4.72 11.49 -21.39
N VAL A 269 -4.78 10.25 -21.85
CA VAL A 269 -5.17 9.92 -23.22
C VAL A 269 -6.62 9.50 -23.21
N LYS A 270 -7.46 10.22 -23.93
CA LYS A 270 -8.81 9.80 -24.26
C LYS A 270 -8.79 9.10 -25.61
N THR A 271 -9.07 7.81 -25.61
CA THR A 271 -9.21 6.98 -26.81
C THR A 271 -10.68 6.83 -27.14
N GLU A 272 -11.10 7.23 -28.33
CA GLU A 272 -12.45 7.12 -28.87
C GLU A 272 -12.43 6.16 -30.06
N ILE A 273 -13.29 5.12 -30.02
CA ILE A 273 -13.48 4.22 -31.17
C ILE A 273 -14.71 4.68 -31.92
N LEU A 274 -14.54 4.97 -33.22
CA LEU A 274 -15.63 5.41 -34.08
C LEU A 274 -15.93 4.36 -35.15
N GLU A 275 -17.18 3.94 -35.24
CA GLU A 275 -17.72 3.13 -36.33
C GLU A 275 -18.76 3.98 -37.09
N ASN A 276 -18.58 4.14 -38.41
CA ASN A 276 -19.44 5.01 -39.23
C ASN A 276 -19.59 6.45 -38.69
N ASN A 277 -18.50 7.04 -38.22
CA ASN A 277 -18.43 8.34 -37.56
C ASN A 277 -19.24 8.50 -36.26
N GLN A 278 -19.69 7.40 -35.65
CA GLN A 278 -20.32 7.38 -34.34
C GLN A 278 -19.35 6.79 -33.32
N ILE A 279 -19.19 7.46 -32.16
CA ILE A 279 -18.36 6.95 -31.07
C ILE A 279 -19.06 5.75 -30.46
N VAL A 280 -18.41 4.57 -30.53
CA VAL A 280 -18.92 3.32 -29.99
C VAL A 280 -18.25 2.93 -28.67
N ASP A 281 -17.04 3.43 -28.40
CA ASP A 281 -16.37 3.24 -27.11
C ASP A 281 -15.51 4.45 -26.77
N THR A 282 -15.32 4.70 -25.48
CA THR A 282 -14.40 5.72 -24.94
C THR A 282 -13.62 5.12 -23.80
N TYR A 283 -12.30 5.26 -23.83
CA TYR A 283 -11.39 4.74 -22.81
C TYR A 283 -10.39 5.83 -22.42
N GLU A 284 -10.21 6.06 -21.11
CA GLU A 284 -9.25 7.05 -20.62
C GLU A 284 -8.09 6.35 -19.91
N THR A 285 -6.87 6.83 -20.16
CA THR A 285 -5.66 6.30 -19.56
C THR A 285 -4.78 7.44 -19.09
N PRO A 286 -4.52 7.55 -17.78
CA PRO A 286 -3.54 8.51 -17.27
C PRO A 286 -2.12 8.05 -17.62
N PHE A 287 -1.21 9.01 -17.76
CA PHE A 287 0.22 8.75 -17.94
C PHE A 287 1.06 9.97 -17.52
N GLY A 288 2.36 9.76 -17.31
CA GLY A 288 3.32 10.83 -17.05
C GLY A 288 4.45 10.86 -18.08
N VAL A 289 4.92 12.04 -18.42
CA VAL A 289 6.11 12.21 -19.27
C VAL A 289 7.33 12.23 -18.38
N ARG A 290 8.16 11.21 -18.44
CA ARG A 290 9.37 11.10 -17.63
C ARG A 290 10.44 10.24 -18.28
N GLU A 291 11.68 10.51 -17.93
CA GLU A 291 12.82 9.66 -18.24
C GLU A 291 13.37 9.04 -16.95
N ILE A 292 13.57 7.73 -16.96
CA ILE A 292 14.24 6.99 -15.88
C ILE A 292 15.55 6.42 -16.41
N ARG A 293 16.61 6.70 -15.66
CA ARG A 293 17.94 6.12 -15.96
C ARG A 293 18.59 5.68 -14.66
N ILE A 294 19.05 4.45 -14.61
CA ILE A 294 19.80 3.90 -13.47
C ILE A 294 21.23 3.62 -13.96
N THR A 295 22.20 4.13 -13.20
CA THR A 295 23.62 3.98 -13.54
C THR A 295 24.36 3.22 -12.45
N PRO A 296 25.40 2.45 -12.82
CA PRO A 296 26.20 1.69 -11.86
C PRO A 296 26.86 2.55 -10.78
N ASP A 297 27.32 3.74 -11.12
CA ASP A 297 28.18 4.55 -10.24
C ASP A 297 27.43 5.66 -9.48
N HIS A 298 26.24 6.04 -9.95
CA HIS A 298 25.50 7.18 -9.40
C HIS A 298 24.04 6.89 -9.10
N GLY A 299 23.59 5.63 -9.24
CA GLY A 299 22.24 5.21 -8.93
C GLY A 299 21.18 5.78 -9.89
N LEU A 300 20.03 6.18 -9.34
CA LEU A 300 18.83 6.56 -10.07
C LEU A 300 18.82 8.04 -10.47
N TYR A 301 18.39 8.29 -11.71
CA TYR A 301 18.04 9.60 -12.25
C TYR A 301 16.61 9.61 -12.75
N VAL A 302 15.87 10.67 -12.39
CA VAL A 302 14.55 10.99 -12.92
C VAL A 302 14.66 12.36 -13.60
N ASN A 303 14.39 12.42 -14.90
CA ASN A 303 14.48 13.66 -15.69
C ASN A 303 15.83 14.38 -15.55
N ASP A 304 16.93 13.62 -15.64
CA ASP A 304 18.30 14.10 -15.46
C ASP A 304 18.71 14.54 -14.04
N LYS A 305 17.80 14.51 -13.06
CA LYS A 305 18.10 14.79 -11.67
C LYS A 305 18.42 13.48 -10.95
N ARG A 306 19.54 13.43 -10.23
CA ARG A 306 19.86 12.30 -9.37
C ARG A 306 18.86 12.24 -8.23
N VAL A 307 18.27 11.07 -8.01
CA VAL A 307 17.33 10.81 -6.91
C VAL A 307 17.90 9.70 -6.04
N GLN A 308 18.18 10.03 -4.77
CA GLN A 308 18.45 9.01 -3.77
C GLN A 308 17.13 8.39 -3.34
N LEU A 309 17.00 7.08 -3.50
CA LEU A 309 15.82 6.36 -3.04
C LEU A 309 15.77 6.34 -1.52
N LYS A 310 14.68 6.82 -0.97
CA LYS A 310 14.30 6.84 0.44
C LYS A 310 13.00 6.10 0.54
N GLY A 311 13.07 4.78 0.39
CA GLY A 311 11.91 3.93 0.21
C GLY A 311 11.52 3.16 1.46
N VAL A 312 10.29 2.67 1.46
CA VAL A 312 9.77 1.72 2.44
C VAL A 312 9.11 0.54 1.73
N ASN A 313 9.17 -0.62 2.36
CA ASN A 313 8.34 -1.75 2.03
C ASN A 313 6.99 -1.61 2.72
N LEU A 314 5.90 -1.94 2.02
CA LEU A 314 4.55 -1.96 2.58
C LEU A 314 3.86 -3.26 2.24
N HIS A 315 3.31 -3.92 3.25
CA HIS A 315 2.30 -4.96 3.08
C HIS A 315 0.94 -4.34 2.76
N HIS A 316 -0.03 -5.16 2.38
CA HIS A 316 -1.33 -4.71 1.87
C HIS A 316 -2.42 -4.59 2.95
N ASP A 317 -2.10 -4.87 4.22
CA ASP A 317 -3.06 -4.69 5.31
C ASP A 317 -3.10 -3.25 5.85
N PHE A 318 -4.18 -2.91 6.52
CA PHE A 318 -4.46 -1.62 7.12
C PHE A 318 -4.67 -1.74 8.63
N GLY A 319 -3.94 -2.63 9.28
CA GLY A 319 -4.04 -2.88 10.70
C GLY A 319 -5.46 -3.28 11.13
N ALA A 320 -6.11 -2.48 11.95
CA ALA A 320 -7.47 -2.76 12.47
C ALA A 320 -8.59 -2.84 11.40
N LEU A 321 -8.29 -2.46 10.16
CA LEU A 321 -9.20 -2.61 9.01
C LEU A 321 -8.98 -3.92 8.25
N GLY A 322 -7.91 -4.67 8.55
CA GLY A 322 -7.54 -5.89 7.84
C GLY A 322 -7.01 -5.63 6.44
N ALA A 323 -7.22 -6.59 5.52
CA ALA A 323 -6.77 -6.52 4.14
C ALA A 323 -7.80 -5.86 3.19
N ALA A 324 -9.04 -5.63 3.63
CA ALA A 324 -10.06 -4.99 2.81
C ALA A 324 -9.62 -3.60 2.38
N PHE A 325 -9.40 -3.42 1.07
CA PHE A 325 -8.83 -2.19 0.55
C PHE A 325 -9.72 -0.98 0.83
N ASN A 326 -9.11 0.07 1.38
CA ASN A 326 -9.74 1.37 1.55
C ASN A 326 -8.80 2.47 1.03
N TYR A 327 -9.31 3.30 0.13
CA TYR A 327 -8.53 4.35 -0.54
C TYR A 327 -7.92 5.34 0.45
N ARG A 328 -8.72 5.81 1.46
CA ARG A 328 -8.24 6.78 2.45
C ARG A 328 -7.20 6.17 3.40
N ALA A 329 -7.37 4.91 3.79
CA ALA A 329 -6.39 4.22 4.63
C ALA A 329 -5.04 4.11 3.91
N MET A 330 -5.04 3.72 2.63
CA MET A 330 -3.81 3.67 1.82
C MET A 330 -3.21 5.06 1.65
N GLN A 331 -4.02 6.05 1.32
CA GLN A 331 -3.55 7.44 1.18
C GLN A 331 -2.87 7.93 2.46
N ARG A 332 -3.48 7.66 3.64
CA ARG A 332 -2.89 8.04 4.94
C ARG A 332 -1.55 7.34 5.19
N GLN A 333 -1.43 6.05 4.85
CA GLN A 333 -0.14 5.36 4.98
C GLN A 333 0.94 6.05 4.15
N LEU A 334 0.65 6.39 2.90
CA LEU A 334 1.59 7.09 2.03
C LEU A 334 1.90 8.52 2.50
N GLU A 335 0.90 9.25 3.01
CA GLU A 335 1.07 10.61 3.58
C GLU A 335 2.04 10.59 4.77
N ILE A 336 1.88 9.65 5.71
CA ILE A 336 2.77 9.49 6.87
C ILE A 336 4.21 9.21 6.44
N MET A 337 4.39 8.35 5.44
CA MET A 337 5.72 8.04 4.92
C MET A 337 6.33 9.24 4.19
N GLN A 338 5.54 9.95 3.39
CA GLN A 338 6.01 11.13 2.65
C GLN A 338 6.37 12.29 3.59
N GLU A 339 5.64 12.50 4.67
CA GLU A 339 5.97 13.48 5.72
C GLU A 339 7.32 13.18 6.39
N MET A 340 7.66 11.91 6.54
CA MET A 340 8.98 11.49 7.04
C MET A 340 10.11 11.79 6.03
N GLY A 341 9.81 12.01 4.76
CA GLY A 341 10.77 12.23 3.67
C GLY A 341 10.91 11.04 2.71
N CYS A 342 10.03 10.04 2.81
CA CYS A 342 9.97 8.92 1.89
C CYS A 342 9.59 9.39 0.49
N ASN A 343 10.25 8.85 -0.54
CA ASN A 343 10.00 9.15 -1.95
C ASN A 343 9.75 7.90 -2.82
N ALA A 344 9.75 6.72 -2.21
CA ALA A 344 9.57 5.46 -2.93
C ALA A 344 8.89 4.38 -2.08
N VAL A 345 8.17 3.48 -2.74
CA VAL A 345 7.51 2.32 -2.13
C VAL A 345 7.88 1.05 -2.90
N ARG A 346 8.12 -0.05 -2.19
CA ARG A 346 8.13 -1.39 -2.78
C ARG A 346 6.89 -2.16 -2.32
N THR A 347 6.18 -2.74 -3.28
CA THR A 347 4.96 -3.52 -3.02
C THR A 347 5.35 -4.93 -2.58
N SER A 348 5.60 -5.11 -1.30
CA SER A 348 6.06 -6.39 -0.76
C SER A 348 4.90 -7.31 -0.37
N HIS A 349 4.86 -8.56 -0.80
CA HIS A 349 5.65 -9.13 -1.94
C HIS A 349 4.65 -9.67 -2.94
N ASN A 350 3.84 -8.81 -3.53
CA ASN A 350 2.73 -9.20 -4.41
C ASN A 350 2.20 -8.01 -5.21
N SER A 351 1.47 -8.31 -6.27
CA SER A 351 0.76 -7.32 -7.08
C SER A 351 -0.14 -6.44 -6.19
N PRO A 352 0.02 -5.11 -6.21
CA PRO A 352 -0.76 -4.20 -5.36
C PRO A 352 -2.20 -4.01 -5.84
N ALA A 353 -3.01 -3.35 -5.02
CA ALA A 353 -4.25 -2.75 -5.48
C ALA A 353 -3.95 -1.65 -6.49
N PRO A 354 -4.70 -1.54 -7.61
CA PRO A 354 -4.47 -0.49 -8.62
C PRO A 354 -4.46 0.92 -8.04
N GLU A 355 -5.28 1.18 -7.05
CA GLU A 355 -5.41 2.49 -6.39
C GLU A 355 -4.14 2.90 -5.62
N LEU A 356 -3.29 1.96 -5.18
CA LEU A 356 -1.98 2.29 -4.61
C LEU A 356 -1.10 2.98 -5.66
N LEU A 357 -1.08 2.43 -6.88
CA LEU A 357 -0.30 3.00 -7.97
C LEU A 357 -0.86 4.36 -8.42
N ASP A 358 -2.20 4.48 -8.49
CA ASP A 358 -2.87 5.78 -8.75
C ASP A 358 -2.47 6.84 -7.70
N LEU A 359 -2.37 6.46 -6.44
CA LEU A 359 -1.92 7.34 -5.36
C LEU A 359 -0.44 7.70 -5.51
N CYS A 360 0.42 6.72 -5.79
CA CYS A 360 1.85 6.97 -6.03
C CYS A 360 2.08 7.91 -7.22
N ASP A 361 1.31 7.73 -8.30
CA ASP A 361 1.35 8.63 -9.46
C ASP A 361 0.98 10.06 -9.09
N LYS A 362 -0.07 10.26 -8.28
CA LYS A 362 -0.57 11.57 -7.86
C LYS A 362 0.30 12.24 -6.80
N MET A 363 0.92 11.43 -5.92
CA MET A 363 1.75 11.92 -4.82
C MET A 363 3.23 12.07 -5.21
N GLY A 364 3.64 11.52 -6.35
CA GLY A 364 5.03 11.57 -6.81
C GLY A 364 5.94 10.58 -6.08
N LEU A 365 5.44 9.40 -5.75
CA LEU A 365 6.21 8.33 -5.16
C LEU A 365 6.68 7.35 -6.22
N LEU A 366 7.96 6.99 -6.20
CA LEU A 366 8.51 5.97 -7.08
C LEU A 366 8.12 4.57 -6.57
N VAL A 367 7.94 3.61 -7.49
CA VAL A 367 7.50 2.26 -7.13
C VAL A 367 8.41 1.20 -7.72
N ILE A 368 8.89 0.28 -6.86
CA ILE A 368 9.27 -1.07 -7.29
C ILE A 368 8.01 -1.91 -7.19
N ASP A 369 7.48 -2.30 -8.34
CA ASP A 369 6.27 -3.11 -8.42
C ASP A 369 6.65 -4.58 -8.52
N GLU A 370 6.19 -5.38 -7.53
CA GLU A 370 6.62 -6.77 -7.37
C GLU A 370 5.44 -7.73 -7.50
N VAL A 371 5.61 -8.75 -8.36
CA VAL A 371 4.50 -9.65 -8.66
C VAL A 371 4.39 -10.83 -7.69
N PHE A 372 5.52 -11.44 -7.27
CA PHE A 372 5.52 -12.62 -6.42
C PHE A 372 6.43 -12.49 -5.20
N ASP A 373 6.04 -13.10 -4.08
CA ASP A 373 7.00 -13.48 -3.03
C ASP A 373 7.79 -14.69 -3.52
N LYS A 374 7.20 -15.85 -3.46
CA LYS A 374 7.78 -17.11 -3.88
C LYS A 374 6.75 -17.88 -4.71
N TYR A 375 6.90 -17.86 -6.02
CA TYR A 375 5.94 -18.46 -6.95
C TYR A 375 5.83 -20.00 -6.80
N ASP A 376 6.87 -20.64 -6.29
CA ASP A 376 6.91 -22.08 -6.03
C ASP A 376 6.69 -22.41 -4.56
N ALA A 377 6.61 -21.39 -3.72
CA ALA A 377 6.35 -21.59 -2.32
C ALA A 377 4.91 -22.06 -2.16
N LYS A 378 4.71 -22.80 -1.15
CA LYS A 378 3.42 -23.31 -0.69
C LYS A 378 2.37 -22.20 -0.45
N ALA A 379 2.80 -20.95 -0.55
CA ALA A 379 1.98 -19.78 -0.29
C ALA A 379 1.04 -19.37 -1.42
N ASP A 380 1.50 -19.44 -2.67
CA ASP A 380 0.85 -18.73 -3.77
C ASP A 380 0.40 -19.62 -4.92
N ILE A 381 0.90 -20.87 -4.99
CA ILE A 381 0.63 -21.78 -6.10
C ILE A 381 0.07 -23.11 -5.58
N THR A 382 -0.98 -23.58 -6.22
CA THR A 382 -1.50 -24.94 -5.98
C THR A 382 -0.70 -25.97 -6.80
N ASP A 383 -0.63 -27.21 -6.30
CA ASP A 383 0.03 -28.32 -6.99
C ASP A 383 -0.59 -28.65 -8.36
N THR A 384 -1.81 -28.17 -8.61
CA THR A 384 -2.54 -28.39 -9.87
C THR A 384 -2.17 -27.40 -10.95
N THR A 385 -1.42 -26.34 -10.64
CA THR A 385 -1.09 -25.25 -11.56
C THR A 385 0.31 -25.48 -12.15
N ASN A 386 0.35 -25.60 -13.47
CA ASN A 386 1.63 -25.62 -14.19
C ASN A 386 2.29 -24.23 -14.10
N PHE A 387 3.59 -24.19 -13.74
CA PHE A 387 4.35 -22.94 -13.59
C PHE A 387 4.16 -21.98 -14.76
N GLU A 388 4.28 -22.47 -15.99
CA GLU A 388 4.20 -21.60 -17.16
C GLU A 388 2.82 -20.96 -17.29
N ASN A 389 1.76 -21.73 -17.11
CA ASN A 389 0.40 -21.22 -17.17
C ASN A 389 0.13 -20.24 -16.02
N PHE A 390 0.55 -20.57 -14.80
CA PHE A 390 0.37 -19.73 -13.64
C PHE A 390 1.16 -18.43 -13.80
N ALA A 391 2.47 -18.51 -13.96
CA ALA A 391 3.33 -17.34 -13.95
C ALA A 391 3.07 -16.43 -15.16
N HIS A 392 2.88 -16.98 -16.37
CA HIS A 392 2.61 -16.19 -17.56
C HIS A 392 1.35 -15.32 -17.45
N ARG A 393 0.21 -15.93 -17.05
CA ARG A 393 -1.05 -15.18 -16.98
C ARG A 393 -1.03 -14.13 -15.86
N ASN A 394 -0.36 -14.42 -14.74
CA ASN A 394 -0.24 -13.49 -13.63
C ASN A 394 0.71 -12.35 -13.97
N ILE A 395 1.88 -12.60 -14.57
CA ILE A 395 2.80 -11.57 -15.05
C ILE A 395 2.13 -10.72 -16.14
N ARG A 396 1.40 -11.36 -17.08
CA ARG A 396 0.66 -10.63 -18.11
C ARG A 396 -0.33 -9.63 -17.50
N ASN A 397 -1.20 -10.09 -16.61
CA ASN A 397 -2.22 -9.22 -16.02
C ASN A 397 -1.58 -8.11 -15.17
N PHE A 398 -0.55 -8.43 -14.40
CA PHE A 398 0.22 -7.50 -13.60
C PHE A 398 0.85 -6.41 -14.47
N VAL A 399 1.68 -6.76 -15.45
CA VAL A 399 2.37 -5.77 -16.29
C VAL A 399 1.41 -4.98 -17.17
N VAL A 400 0.46 -5.66 -17.84
CA VAL A 400 -0.47 -4.99 -18.77
C VAL A 400 -1.42 -4.05 -18.03
N ARG A 401 -1.81 -4.37 -16.78
CA ARG A 401 -2.60 -3.50 -15.94
C ARG A 401 -1.81 -2.25 -15.54
N ASP A 402 -0.54 -2.41 -15.15
CA ASP A 402 0.20 -1.39 -14.40
C ASP A 402 1.20 -0.59 -15.25
N ARG A 403 1.53 -1.02 -16.47
CA ARG A 403 2.60 -0.43 -17.33
C ARG A 403 2.43 1.05 -17.70
N ASN A 404 1.24 1.63 -17.52
CA ASN A 404 1.02 3.05 -17.81
C ASN A 404 1.31 3.98 -16.61
N HIS A 405 1.53 3.45 -15.41
CA HIS A 405 1.84 4.23 -14.21
C HIS A 405 3.25 4.83 -14.29
N PRO A 406 3.41 6.17 -14.28
CA PRO A 406 4.73 6.80 -14.29
C PRO A 406 5.51 6.58 -12.98
N SER A 407 4.86 6.27 -11.87
CA SER A 407 5.49 5.96 -10.59
C SER A 407 6.36 4.70 -10.65
N ILE A 408 5.98 3.69 -11.42
CA ILE A 408 6.74 2.45 -11.54
C ILE A 408 8.04 2.70 -12.31
N PHE A 409 9.17 2.48 -11.66
CA PHE A 409 10.49 2.62 -12.30
C PHE A 409 11.21 1.29 -12.49
N LEU A 410 10.77 0.22 -11.79
CA LEU A 410 11.42 -1.08 -11.81
C LEU A 410 10.37 -2.20 -11.62
N TRP A 411 10.42 -3.23 -12.44
CA TRP A 411 9.66 -4.46 -12.27
C TRP A 411 10.45 -5.49 -11.47
N SER A 412 9.86 -6.04 -10.42
CA SER A 412 10.40 -7.17 -9.68
C SER A 412 9.59 -8.43 -9.95
N VAL A 413 10.26 -9.47 -10.43
CA VAL A 413 9.61 -10.76 -10.71
C VAL A 413 9.49 -11.65 -9.48
N GLY A 414 10.11 -11.28 -8.36
CA GLY A 414 9.93 -11.99 -7.12
C GLY A 414 10.97 -11.70 -6.04
N ASN A 415 10.64 -12.18 -4.84
CA ASN A 415 11.42 -11.99 -3.62
C ASN A 415 12.01 -13.29 -3.10
N GLU A 416 13.33 -13.35 -2.90
CA GLU A 416 14.05 -14.42 -2.20
C GLU A 416 13.66 -15.85 -2.64
N MET A 417 13.40 -16.04 -3.91
CA MET A 417 12.98 -17.34 -4.45
C MET A 417 14.10 -18.37 -4.37
N GLY A 418 13.98 -19.33 -3.46
CA GLY A 418 15.04 -20.27 -3.14
C GLY A 418 15.48 -21.16 -4.29
N ASP A 419 14.55 -21.60 -5.15
CA ASP A 419 14.89 -22.38 -6.34
C ASP A 419 15.66 -21.54 -7.36
N VAL A 420 15.30 -20.28 -7.55
CA VAL A 420 15.94 -19.33 -8.46
C VAL A 420 17.33 -18.94 -7.95
N GLN A 421 17.46 -18.52 -6.70
CA GLN A 421 18.73 -18.09 -6.13
C GLN A 421 19.80 -19.21 -6.21
N TRP A 422 19.38 -20.46 -6.05
CA TRP A 422 20.28 -21.62 -6.00
C TRP A 422 20.24 -22.50 -7.24
N ASP A 423 19.59 -22.06 -8.32
CA ASP A 423 19.38 -22.82 -9.58
C ASP A 423 18.82 -24.23 -9.34
N LYS A 424 17.93 -24.37 -8.36
CA LYS A 424 17.28 -25.64 -8.09
C LYS A 424 16.04 -25.81 -8.97
N ASN A 425 15.75 -27.04 -9.39
CA ASN A 425 14.55 -27.35 -10.16
C ASN A 425 14.37 -26.48 -11.42
N GLY A 426 15.49 -26.11 -12.08
CA GLY A 426 15.47 -25.24 -13.27
C GLY A 426 15.19 -23.77 -12.97
N GLY A 427 15.55 -23.30 -11.76
CA GLY A 427 15.28 -21.95 -11.29
C GLY A 427 15.75 -20.83 -12.22
N PHE A 428 16.96 -20.96 -12.82
CA PHE A 428 17.44 -19.99 -13.78
C PHE A 428 16.62 -19.94 -15.08
N ASN A 429 16.10 -21.07 -15.53
CA ASN A 429 15.22 -21.09 -16.70
C ASN A 429 13.88 -20.43 -16.39
N LYS A 430 13.32 -20.67 -15.19
CA LYS A 430 12.11 -20.01 -14.73
C LYS A 430 12.30 -18.49 -14.64
N LEU A 431 13.41 -18.04 -14.04
CA LEU A 431 13.76 -16.62 -13.96
C LEU A 431 13.83 -15.97 -15.36
N LYS A 432 14.62 -16.53 -16.26
CA LYS A 432 14.75 -16.04 -17.64
C LYS A 432 13.41 -15.97 -18.35
N THR A 433 12.55 -16.95 -18.11
CA THR A 433 11.23 -17.01 -18.72
C THR A 433 10.31 -15.92 -18.18
N MET A 434 10.30 -15.69 -16.86
CA MET A 434 9.52 -14.60 -16.24
C MET A 434 9.97 -13.22 -16.73
N LEU A 435 11.30 -12.98 -16.74
CA LEU A 435 11.87 -11.72 -17.25
C LEU A 435 11.50 -11.47 -18.70
N LYS A 436 11.58 -12.50 -19.56
CA LYS A 436 11.16 -12.42 -20.96
C LYS A 436 9.68 -12.06 -21.10
N TRP A 437 8.81 -12.58 -20.24
CA TRP A 437 7.39 -12.22 -20.28
C TRP A 437 7.17 -10.76 -19.84
N VAL A 438 7.89 -10.27 -18.82
CA VAL A 438 7.84 -8.85 -18.44
C VAL A 438 8.26 -8.00 -19.64
N GLU A 439 9.40 -8.27 -20.27
CA GLU A 439 9.90 -7.54 -21.45
C GLU A 439 8.91 -7.59 -22.63
N GLN A 440 8.23 -8.70 -22.82
CA GLN A 440 7.20 -8.83 -23.86
C GLN A 440 6.03 -7.85 -23.67
N PHE A 441 5.63 -7.59 -22.41
CA PHE A 441 4.49 -6.73 -22.10
C PHE A 441 4.88 -5.29 -21.78
N ASP A 442 6.10 -5.05 -21.34
CA ASP A 442 6.73 -3.73 -21.18
C ASP A 442 8.25 -3.81 -21.32
N SER A 443 8.74 -3.34 -22.43
CA SER A 443 10.19 -3.26 -22.74
C SER A 443 10.82 -1.92 -22.32
N THR A 444 10.08 -1.03 -21.65
CA THR A 444 10.56 0.33 -21.34
C THR A 444 11.15 0.47 -19.95
N ARG A 445 10.87 -0.48 -19.06
CA ARG A 445 11.38 -0.47 -17.68
C ARG A 445 12.38 -1.59 -17.46
N LEU A 446 13.31 -1.33 -16.54
CA LEU A 446 14.27 -2.31 -16.08
C LEU A 446 13.62 -3.37 -15.19
N THR A 447 14.31 -4.49 -15.08
CA THR A 447 13.84 -5.66 -14.32
C THR A 447 14.79 -6.03 -13.20
N THR A 448 14.26 -6.68 -12.18
CA THR A 448 15.02 -7.30 -11.08
C THR A 448 14.35 -8.55 -10.54
N MET A 449 15.12 -9.30 -9.76
CA MET A 449 14.68 -10.25 -8.76
C MET A 449 15.40 -9.92 -7.46
N VAL A 450 14.66 -9.84 -6.38
CA VAL A 450 15.21 -9.50 -5.07
C VAL A 450 15.84 -10.73 -4.40
N CYS A 451 17.03 -10.58 -3.83
CA CYS A 451 17.83 -11.67 -3.26
C CYS A 451 18.31 -11.37 -1.84
N ASP A 452 18.39 -12.42 -1.01
CA ASP A 452 18.91 -12.36 0.36
C ASP A 452 20.17 -13.18 0.60
N SER A 453 20.55 -14.05 -0.32
CA SER A 453 21.67 -14.96 -0.13
C SER A 453 22.95 -14.50 -0.82
N LYS A 454 23.89 -13.95 -0.05
CA LYS A 454 25.22 -13.57 -0.55
C LYS A 454 25.94 -14.73 -1.24
N GLU A 455 25.82 -15.95 -0.72
CA GLU A 455 26.50 -17.12 -1.29
C GLU A 455 25.93 -17.51 -2.66
N SER A 456 24.61 -17.28 -2.90
CA SER A 456 23.99 -17.55 -4.19
C SER A 456 24.48 -16.61 -5.30
N ALA A 457 25.03 -15.45 -4.96
CA ALA A 457 25.64 -14.55 -5.91
C ALA A 457 26.74 -15.22 -6.74
N LYS A 458 27.44 -16.20 -6.17
CA LYS A 458 28.47 -16.99 -6.87
C LYS A 458 27.94 -17.76 -8.08
N LEU A 459 26.62 -18.03 -8.14
CA LEU A 459 25.93 -18.67 -9.25
C LEU A 459 25.54 -17.66 -10.35
N ARG A 460 25.75 -16.37 -10.10
CA ARG A 460 25.56 -15.27 -11.09
C ARG A 460 24.12 -15.18 -11.63
N HIS A 461 23.10 -15.48 -10.83
CA HIS A 461 21.69 -15.27 -11.22
C HIS A 461 21.39 -13.83 -11.66
N PHE A 462 22.17 -12.86 -11.12
CA PHE A 462 22.03 -11.45 -11.46
C PHE A 462 22.48 -11.11 -12.90
N ASP A 463 23.09 -12.03 -13.64
CA ASP A 463 23.40 -11.82 -15.06
C ASP A 463 22.12 -11.70 -15.91
N PHE A 464 20.99 -12.18 -15.41
CA PHE A 464 19.75 -12.28 -16.19
C PHE A 464 18.83 -11.06 -16.07
N TYR A 465 18.98 -10.19 -15.06
CA TYR A 465 18.18 -8.99 -14.87
C TYR A 465 19.03 -7.73 -14.78
N ASP A 466 18.41 -6.54 -14.81
CA ASP A 466 19.10 -5.28 -15.05
C ASP A 466 19.71 -4.64 -13.82
N VAL A 467 19.06 -4.76 -12.65
CA VAL A 467 19.40 -4.02 -11.42
C VAL A 467 19.62 -4.99 -10.26
N HIS A 468 20.75 -4.82 -9.55
CA HIS A 468 21.00 -5.54 -8.29
C HIS A 468 20.07 -5.04 -7.19
N CYS A 469 19.12 -5.89 -6.76
CA CYS A 469 18.28 -5.65 -5.57
C CYS A 469 18.59 -6.70 -4.50
N TRP A 470 19.07 -6.24 -3.34
CA TRP A 470 19.54 -7.13 -2.28
C TRP A 470 18.95 -6.73 -0.93
N ASN A 471 18.59 -7.74 -0.15
CA ASN A 471 18.06 -7.59 1.18
C ASN A 471 19.18 -7.68 2.22
N TYR A 472 19.24 -6.72 3.14
CA TYR A 472 20.05 -6.67 4.36
C TYR A 472 21.58 -6.82 4.24
N GLY A 473 22.27 -6.42 5.28
CA GLY A 473 23.63 -6.85 5.61
C GLY A 473 24.68 -6.53 4.55
N ARG A 474 24.50 -5.49 3.74
CA ARG A 474 25.41 -5.13 2.65
C ARG A 474 25.74 -6.30 1.73
N ARG A 475 24.80 -7.25 1.57
CA ARG A 475 24.98 -8.48 0.77
C ARG A 475 25.23 -8.18 -0.70
N TYR A 476 24.78 -7.04 -1.19
CA TYR A 476 25.04 -6.54 -2.54
C TYR A 476 26.52 -6.38 -2.86
N SER A 477 27.39 -6.24 -1.86
CA SER A 477 28.81 -5.94 -2.06
C SER A 477 29.51 -6.98 -2.92
N LEU A 478 29.23 -8.27 -2.71
CA LEU A 478 29.78 -9.35 -3.51
C LEU A 478 29.26 -9.32 -4.96
N ALA A 479 27.98 -9.09 -5.15
CA ALA A 479 27.39 -8.96 -6.49
C ALA A 479 27.94 -7.75 -7.24
N ARG A 480 28.13 -6.61 -6.55
CA ARG A 480 28.77 -5.41 -7.10
C ARG A 480 30.23 -5.65 -7.50
N GLU A 481 30.98 -6.38 -6.68
CA GLU A 481 32.35 -6.77 -6.98
C GLU A 481 32.44 -7.66 -8.22
N MET A 482 31.51 -8.63 -8.36
CA MET A 482 31.48 -9.58 -9.48
C MET A 482 30.93 -8.96 -10.78
N GLU A 483 30.03 -8.00 -10.70
CA GLU A 483 29.38 -7.31 -11.83
C GLU A 483 29.22 -5.81 -11.54
N PRO A 484 30.31 -5.03 -11.71
CA PRO A 484 30.30 -3.61 -11.35
C PRO A 484 29.50 -2.72 -12.31
N ASN A 485 29.06 -3.25 -13.45
CA ASN A 485 28.35 -2.48 -14.48
C ASN A 485 26.82 -2.42 -14.23
N LYS A 486 26.34 -3.00 -13.13
CA LYS A 486 24.93 -2.91 -12.74
C LYS A 486 24.74 -2.03 -11.51
N ALA A 487 23.67 -1.27 -11.52
CA ALA A 487 23.28 -0.44 -10.38
C ALA A 487 22.82 -1.30 -9.19
N VAL A 488 22.94 -0.75 -7.99
CA VAL A 488 22.60 -1.41 -6.73
C VAL A 488 21.49 -0.67 -6.01
N ILE A 489 20.48 -1.40 -5.55
CA ILE A 489 19.41 -0.96 -4.65
C ILE A 489 19.39 -1.89 -3.44
N ILE A 490 19.27 -1.34 -2.23
CA ILE A 490 18.96 -2.11 -1.03
C ILE A 490 17.45 -2.27 -0.98
N SER A 491 16.96 -3.45 -1.35
CA SER A 491 15.51 -3.71 -1.49
C SER A 491 14.82 -3.99 -0.16
N GLU A 492 15.57 -4.44 0.85
CA GLU A 492 15.18 -4.47 2.25
C GLU A 492 16.37 -4.08 3.10
N SER A 493 16.23 -2.97 3.83
CA SER A 493 17.25 -2.46 4.74
C SER A 493 16.78 -2.53 6.18
N ALA A 494 17.69 -2.46 7.10
CA ALA A 494 17.51 -2.38 8.53
C ALA A 494 16.78 -3.61 9.13
N SER A 495 15.48 -3.72 9.09
CA SER A 495 14.68 -4.61 9.94
C SER A 495 14.91 -4.36 11.43
N THR A 496 15.15 -3.10 11.78
CA THR A 496 15.27 -2.69 13.18
C THR A 496 13.96 -2.98 13.90
N LEU A 497 14.07 -3.53 15.09
CA LEU A 497 12.93 -3.93 15.92
C LEU A 497 12.69 -2.90 17.00
N SER A 498 11.45 -2.48 17.20
CA SER A 498 11.06 -1.70 18.39
C SER A 498 9.57 -1.74 18.66
N THR A 499 9.23 -1.51 19.91
CA THR A 499 7.87 -1.27 20.40
C THR A 499 7.72 0.18 20.82
N ARG A 500 6.74 0.88 20.28
CA ARG A 500 6.48 2.28 20.63
C ARG A 500 6.36 2.47 22.14
N GLY A 501 7.20 3.37 22.69
CA GLY A 501 7.16 3.79 24.09
C GLY A 501 7.79 2.84 25.11
N PHE A 502 8.27 1.65 24.69
CA PHE A 502 8.94 0.72 25.59
C PHE A 502 10.45 0.94 25.58
N TYR A 503 11.05 0.99 26.76
CA TYR A 503 12.51 1.14 26.90
C TYR A 503 13.07 0.17 27.93
N GLU A 504 14.20 -0.43 27.64
CA GLU A 504 14.92 -1.36 28.52
C GLU A 504 16.26 -0.79 28.94
N PHE A 505 16.62 -1.07 30.18
CA PHE A 505 17.89 -0.64 30.79
C PHE A 505 18.62 -1.81 31.42
N PRO A 506 19.98 -1.89 31.32
CA PRO A 506 20.85 -1.04 30.52
C PRO A 506 20.64 -1.23 29.02
N LEU A 507 21.21 -0.35 28.18
CA LEU A 507 21.19 -0.51 26.72
C LEU A 507 21.74 -1.89 26.32
N PRO A 508 21.16 -2.51 25.27
CA PRO A 508 21.61 -3.83 24.84
C PRO A 508 23.03 -3.78 24.29
N THR A 509 23.81 -4.82 24.58
CA THR A 509 25.12 -5.10 23.98
C THR A 509 25.01 -6.11 22.84
N ASP A 510 23.87 -6.78 22.73
CA ASP A 510 23.52 -7.74 21.70
C ASP A 510 22.20 -7.34 21.09
N LYS A 511 22.21 -7.02 19.78
CA LYS A 511 21.03 -6.57 19.04
C LYS A 511 19.93 -7.61 18.96
N THR A 512 20.25 -8.88 19.17
CA THR A 512 19.29 -10.01 19.05
C THR A 512 18.61 -10.36 20.37
N LYS A 513 18.96 -9.66 21.44
CA LYS A 513 18.44 -9.97 22.79
C LYS A 513 16.93 -9.76 22.87
N THR A 514 16.24 -10.76 23.36
CA THR A 514 14.79 -10.74 23.65
C THR A 514 14.51 -10.47 25.12
N THR A 515 13.33 -9.99 25.43
CA THR A 515 12.87 -9.66 26.78
C THR A 515 11.69 -10.55 27.22
N LYS A 516 11.50 -10.66 28.54
CA LYS A 516 10.34 -11.37 29.11
C LYS A 516 9.03 -10.58 28.95
N SER A 517 9.12 -9.29 28.69
CA SER A 517 7.95 -8.43 28.47
C SER A 517 7.31 -8.66 27.11
N LEU A 518 7.96 -9.40 26.21
CA LEU A 518 7.56 -9.58 24.81
C LEU A 518 7.48 -8.24 24.06
N GLN A 519 8.28 -7.27 24.50
CA GLN A 519 8.43 -5.95 23.87
C GLN A 519 9.89 -5.74 23.49
N VAL A 520 10.15 -4.84 22.56
CA VAL A 520 11.50 -4.51 22.10
C VAL A 520 11.79 -3.03 22.35
N SER A 521 12.95 -2.74 22.93
CA SER A 521 13.31 -1.37 23.34
C SER A 521 13.32 -0.39 22.18
N SER A 522 12.69 0.78 22.38
CA SER A 522 12.55 1.86 21.39
C SER A 522 13.80 2.74 21.26
N TYR A 523 14.92 2.33 21.83
CA TYR A 523 16.22 2.91 21.52
C TYR A 523 16.74 2.56 20.12
N ASP A 524 15.99 1.70 19.37
CA ASP A 524 16.29 1.29 17.99
C ASP A 524 17.70 0.68 17.84
N LEU A 525 18.10 -0.15 18.81
CA LEU A 525 19.37 -0.88 18.85
C LEU A 525 19.19 -2.40 18.68
N HIS A 526 17.98 -2.85 18.41
CA HIS A 526 17.65 -4.25 18.19
C HIS A 526 17.38 -4.55 16.73
N ALA A 527 17.88 -5.68 16.27
CA ALA A 527 17.59 -6.23 14.94
C ALA A 527 17.73 -7.77 14.99
N PRO A 528 17.09 -8.52 14.11
CA PRO A 528 17.37 -9.93 13.94
C PRO A 528 18.84 -10.20 13.59
N TYR A 529 19.31 -11.44 13.75
CA TYR A 529 20.70 -11.79 13.46
C TYR A 529 21.09 -11.57 11.99
N TRP A 530 20.12 -11.66 11.10
CA TRP A 530 20.30 -11.53 9.65
C TRP A 530 20.19 -10.09 9.12
N ALA A 531 19.83 -9.12 9.98
CA ALA A 531 19.57 -7.74 9.65
C ALA A 531 20.43 -6.77 10.50
N GLU A 532 20.29 -5.49 10.33
CA GLU A 532 21.04 -4.40 10.96
C GLU A 532 20.13 -3.33 11.54
N ILE A 533 20.72 -2.31 12.16
CA ILE A 533 20.03 -1.10 12.55
C ILE A 533 20.12 -0.04 11.43
N ALA A 534 19.18 0.89 11.41
CA ALA A 534 19.07 1.92 10.36
C ALA A 534 20.37 2.71 10.12
N ASP A 535 21.12 2.98 11.19
CA ASP A 535 22.38 3.73 11.12
C ASP A 535 23.44 3.04 10.25
N ASP A 536 23.45 1.70 10.22
CA ASP A 536 24.40 0.94 9.42
C ASP A 536 24.13 1.14 7.93
N ASP A 537 22.86 1.08 7.51
CA ASP A 537 22.46 1.33 6.12
C ASP A 537 22.73 2.79 5.70
N PHE A 538 22.46 3.75 6.57
CA PHE A 538 22.79 5.15 6.30
C PHE A 538 24.29 5.33 6.11
N MET A 539 25.11 4.71 6.96
CA MET A 539 26.56 4.77 6.87
C MET A 539 27.05 4.15 5.55
N TRP A 540 26.57 2.99 5.18
CA TRP A 540 26.96 2.34 3.92
C TRP A 540 26.59 3.18 2.71
N GLN A 541 25.40 3.76 2.67
CA GLN A 541 24.97 4.62 1.57
C GLN A 541 25.80 5.92 1.48
N GLN A 542 26.28 6.46 2.61
CA GLN A 542 27.20 7.60 2.60
C GLN A 542 28.59 7.22 2.06
N ASP A 543 29.10 6.08 2.48
CA ASP A 543 30.43 5.61 2.11
C ASP A 543 30.45 5.00 0.69
N GLU A 544 29.28 4.57 0.16
CA GLU A 544 29.12 3.89 -1.12
C GLU A 544 28.10 4.62 -2.02
N PRO A 545 28.45 5.80 -2.57
CA PRO A 545 27.51 6.66 -3.31
C PRO A 545 26.95 6.04 -4.60
N TYR A 546 27.44 4.88 -5.01
CA TYR A 546 26.89 4.09 -6.10
C TYR A 546 25.59 3.39 -5.75
N VAL A 547 25.27 3.20 -4.46
CA VAL A 547 24.01 2.65 -4.01
C VAL A 547 22.90 3.66 -4.29
N ALA A 548 21.92 3.26 -5.09
CA ALA A 548 20.82 4.13 -5.51
C ALA A 548 19.89 4.53 -4.36
N GLY A 549 19.92 3.79 -3.27
CA GLY A 549 19.16 4.01 -2.05
C GLY A 549 18.59 2.72 -1.48
N GLU A 550 17.62 2.87 -0.60
CA GLU A 550 17.09 1.79 0.21
C GLU A 550 15.56 1.73 0.21
N PHE A 551 15.04 0.55 0.59
CA PHE A 551 13.64 0.32 0.97
C PHE A 551 13.62 -0.33 2.34
N VAL A 552 13.21 0.40 3.35
CA VAL A 552 13.23 -0.06 4.74
C VAL A 552 12.22 -1.18 4.97
N TRP A 553 12.61 -2.22 5.64
CA TRP A 553 11.72 -3.24 6.17
C TRP A 553 11.31 -2.89 7.62
N THR A 554 10.12 -2.30 7.87
CA THR A 554 9.06 -1.84 6.96
C THR A 554 8.61 -0.41 7.33
N GLY A 555 7.78 0.21 6.49
CA GLY A 555 7.18 1.50 6.82
C GLY A 555 6.26 1.41 8.04
N PHE A 556 5.31 0.50 8.02
CA PHE A 556 4.36 0.21 9.10
C PHE A 556 4.64 -1.14 9.74
N ASP A 557 4.33 -1.29 11.03
CA ASP A 557 4.04 -2.62 11.54
C ASP A 557 2.83 -3.17 10.77
N TYR A 558 2.80 -4.48 10.58
CA TYR A 558 1.75 -5.18 9.84
C TYR A 558 1.32 -6.44 10.60
N LEU A 559 0.17 -6.95 10.27
CA LEU A 559 -0.33 -8.19 10.87
C LEU A 559 0.50 -9.38 10.38
N GLY A 560 1.00 -10.17 11.33
CA GLY A 560 1.89 -11.30 11.07
C GLY A 560 3.37 -10.97 11.24
N GLU A 561 4.23 -11.89 10.87
CA GLU A 561 5.70 -11.87 11.02
C GLU A 561 6.18 -11.25 12.35
N PRO A 562 5.83 -11.82 13.49
CA PRO A 562 6.04 -11.21 14.81
C PRO A 562 7.48 -11.38 15.32
N GLU A 563 8.48 -11.17 14.49
CA GLU A 563 9.89 -11.23 14.91
C GLU A 563 10.17 -10.17 15.99
N PRO A 564 10.84 -10.49 17.11
CA PRO A 564 11.47 -11.77 17.41
C PRO A 564 10.54 -12.77 18.12
N TYR A 565 9.31 -12.41 18.48
CA TYR A 565 8.42 -13.21 19.33
C TYR A 565 7.48 -14.11 18.50
N THR A 566 8.10 -14.96 17.67
CA THR A 566 7.40 -15.92 16.80
C THR A 566 6.96 -17.17 17.58
N ASN A 567 6.08 -17.99 16.98
CA ASN A 567 5.77 -19.31 17.54
C ASN A 567 7.05 -20.18 17.70
N MET A 568 8.01 -20.05 16.77
CA MET A 568 9.28 -20.78 16.86
C MET A 568 10.11 -20.31 18.05
N TRP A 569 10.21 -18.99 18.27
CA TRP A 569 10.88 -18.44 19.45
C TRP A 569 10.20 -18.92 20.75
N ALA A 570 8.88 -18.91 20.82
CA ALA A 570 8.12 -19.39 21.97
C ALA A 570 8.48 -20.85 22.29
N LYS A 571 8.44 -21.73 21.28
CA LYS A 571 8.80 -23.14 21.40
C LYS A 571 10.24 -23.34 21.85
N GLN A 572 11.20 -22.60 21.29
CA GLN A 572 12.62 -22.67 21.67
C GLN A 572 12.87 -22.26 23.13
N ASN A 573 12.02 -21.37 23.66
CA ASN A 573 12.06 -20.92 25.06
C ASN A 573 11.17 -21.72 26.00
N GLY A 574 10.56 -22.83 25.55
CA GLY A 574 9.69 -23.69 26.39
C GLY A 574 8.35 -23.02 26.73
N LEU A 575 7.91 -22.05 25.91
CA LEU A 575 6.69 -21.30 26.10
C LEU A 575 5.57 -21.79 25.17
N SER A 576 4.34 -21.47 25.50
CA SER A 576 3.16 -21.74 24.67
C SER A 576 3.15 -20.81 23.42
N ASP A 577 2.55 -21.29 22.33
CA ASP A 577 2.27 -20.48 21.14
C ASP A 577 1.43 -19.22 21.44
N SER A 578 0.70 -19.21 22.56
CA SER A 578 -0.10 -18.06 22.99
C SER A 578 0.73 -16.79 23.24
N VAL A 579 2.03 -16.91 23.50
CA VAL A 579 2.93 -15.75 23.70
C VAL A 579 3.45 -15.15 22.40
N ALA A 580 3.31 -15.84 21.26
CA ALA A 580 3.68 -15.25 19.97
C ALA A 580 2.80 -14.04 19.67
N SER A 581 3.44 -12.97 19.18
CA SER A 581 2.74 -11.71 18.87
C SER A 581 1.83 -11.84 17.65
N ARG A 582 0.89 -10.89 17.48
CA ARG A 582 -0.02 -10.85 16.33
C ARG A 582 0.50 -10.02 15.17
N SER A 583 1.44 -9.13 15.44
CA SER A 583 1.97 -8.20 14.43
C SER A 583 3.49 -8.08 14.54
N SER A 584 4.08 -7.53 13.49
CA SER A 584 5.51 -7.28 13.41
C SER A 584 5.96 -6.18 14.38
N TYR A 585 7.28 -6.06 14.55
CA TYR A 585 7.96 -4.99 15.29
C TYR A 585 8.86 -4.15 14.36
N PHE A 586 8.83 -4.44 13.07
CA PHE A 586 9.70 -3.85 12.05
C PHE A 586 9.31 -2.42 11.66
N GLY A 587 8.02 -2.06 11.78
CA GLY A 587 7.50 -0.79 11.30
C GLY A 587 8.24 0.44 11.85
N ILE A 588 8.50 1.43 11.01
CA ILE A 588 8.96 2.76 11.42
C ILE A 588 7.88 3.43 12.26
N VAL A 589 6.63 3.17 11.94
CA VAL A 589 5.46 3.50 12.75
C VAL A 589 4.78 2.22 13.23
N ASP A 590 3.95 2.30 14.27
CA ASP A 590 3.19 1.15 14.74
C ASP A 590 2.05 0.75 13.78
N LEU A 591 1.30 -0.29 14.12
CA LEU A 591 0.21 -0.83 13.29
C LEU A 591 -0.87 0.23 12.94
N ASN A 592 -1.01 1.29 13.74
CA ASN A 592 -1.97 2.37 13.54
C ASN A 592 -1.36 3.61 12.84
N GLY A 593 -0.09 3.56 12.51
CA GLY A 593 0.63 4.69 11.97
C GLY A 593 1.02 5.74 13.02
N ILE A 594 1.06 5.37 14.32
CA ILE A 594 1.61 6.25 15.35
C ILE A 594 3.14 6.11 15.31
N PRO A 595 3.89 7.23 15.20
CA PRO A 595 5.35 7.20 15.11
C PRO A 595 6.02 6.46 16.29
N LYS A 596 6.96 5.57 15.96
CA LYS A 596 7.98 5.09 16.90
C LYS A 596 9.16 6.07 16.91
N ASP A 597 10.11 5.91 17.83
CA ASP A 597 11.23 6.87 17.91
C ASP A 597 12.05 6.93 16.62
N ARG A 598 12.27 5.78 15.96
CA ARG A 598 13.01 5.75 14.70
C ARG A 598 12.32 6.48 13.52
N TYR A 599 11.04 6.78 13.59
CA TYR A 599 10.41 7.69 12.63
C TYR A 599 11.16 9.03 12.58
N PHE A 600 11.51 9.55 13.74
CA PHE A 600 12.25 10.81 13.86
C PHE A 600 13.73 10.66 13.48
N LEU A 601 14.32 9.47 13.63
CA LEU A 601 15.66 9.18 13.12
C LEU A 601 15.66 9.26 11.58
N TYR A 602 14.72 8.56 10.91
CA TYR A 602 14.56 8.62 9.46
C TYR A 602 14.20 10.05 9.01
N LYS A 603 13.24 10.72 9.65
CA LYS A 603 12.85 12.09 9.32
C LYS A 603 14.04 13.05 9.41
N SER A 604 14.87 12.94 10.43
CA SER A 604 16.06 13.77 10.60
C SER A 604 17.11 13.60 9.48
N TYR A 605 17.15 12.43 8.85
CA TYR A 605 18.08 12.10 7.77
C TYR A 605 17.45 12.25 6.37
N TRP A 606 16.20 11.86 6.20
CA TRP A 606 15.53 11.87 4.91
C TRP A 606 14.87 13.20 4.55
N ASN A 607 14.42 13.97 5.55
CA ASN A 607 13.76 15.26 5.37
C ASN A 607 14.59 16.41 6.01
N PRO A 608 15.72 16.80 5.39
CA PRO A 608 16.60 17.82 5.96
C PRO A 608 16.02 19.24 5.93
N GLU A 609 14.94 19.47 5.18
CA GLU A 609 14.30 20.79 5.05
C GLU A 609 13.42 21.14 6.26
N GLU A 610 12.87 20.12 6.93
CA GLU A 610 12.07 20.30 8.13
C GLU A 610 12.91 20.10 9.39
N THR A 611 12.80 21.02 10.36
CA THR A 611 13.48 20.88 11.65
C THR A 611 12.95 19.66 12.40
N THR A 612 13.85 18.73 12.69
CA THR A 612 13.61 17.56 13.53
C THR A 612 14.46 17.65 14.79
N ILE A 613 13.84 17.63 15.97
CA ILE A 613 14.52 17.55 17.27
C ILE A 613 13.65 16.65 18.16
N HIS A 614 14.04 15.40 18.27
CA HIS A 614 13.30 14.37 19.03
C HIS A 614 14.17 13.85 20.16
N ILE A 615 13.61 13.85 21.37
CA ILE A 615 14.24 13.35 22.59
C ILE A 615 13.63 12.01 22.96
N LEU A 616 14.45 11.00 23.17
CA LEU A 616 14.05 9.73 23.74
C LEU A 616 14.97 9.34 24.91
N PRO A 617 14.47 8.60 25.91
CA PRO A 617 13.09 8.11 26.10
C PRO A 617 12.17 9.21 26.63
N HIS A 618 10.87 8.89 26.84
CA HIS A 618 10.02 9.72 27.69
C HIS A 618 10.64 9.89 29.10
N TRP A 619 10.24 10.95 29.83
CA TRP A 619 10.90 11.24 31.10
C TRP A 619 10.07 10.90 32.33
N ASN A 620 9.47 9.68 32.37
CA ASN A 620 8.67 9.14 33.46
C ASN A 620 9.24 7.80 33.95
N TRP A 621 10.19 7.87 34.90
CA TRP A 621 10.90 6.70 35.44
C TRP A 621 10.95 6.75 36.97
N PRO A 622 9.79 6.70 37.67
CA PRO A 622 9.75 6.87 39.11
C PRO A 622 10.58 5.83 39.89
N GLU A 623 10.73 4.61 39.32
CA GLU A 623 11.52 3.52 39.88
C GLU A 623 13.04 3.67 39.67
N ARG A 624 13.46 4.67 38.88
CA ARG A 624 14.87 4.89 38.53
C ARG A 624 15.46 6.17 39.07
N VAL A 625 14.84 6.82 40.04
CA VAL A 625 15.41 8.06 40.63
C VAL A 625 16.82 7.78 41.15
N GLY A 626 17.79 8.56 40.68
CA GLY A 626 19.22 8.44 41.02
C GLY A 626 19.96 7.35 40.22
N GLN A 627 19.31 6.68 39.28
CA GLN A 627 19.94 5.69 38.38
C GLN A 627 20.14 6.30 36.99
N ASN A 628 21.00 5.68 36.20
CA ASN A 628 21.24 6.12 34.81
C ASN A 628 20.05 5.74 33.90
N VAL A 629 19.61 6.73 33.13
CA VAL A 629 18.68 6.60 32.00
C VAL A 629 19.35 7.24 30.79
N PRO A 630 19.81 6.48 29.80
CA PRO A 630 20.40 7.03 28.58
C PRO A 630 19.39 7.94 27.86
N VAL A 631 19.89 9.08 27.36
CA VAL A 631 19.09 10.01 26.55
C VAL A 631 19.69 10.10 25.16
N PHE A 632 18.88 9.82 24.14
CA PHE A 632 19.26 10.01 22.76
C PHE A 632 18.49 11.18 22.16
N VAL A 633 19.09 11.81 21.15
CA VAL A 633 18.47 12.89 20.39
C VAL A 633 18.64 12.61 18.92
N TYR A 634 17.51 12.59 18.20
CA TYR A 634 17.46 12.50 16.75
C TYR A 634 17.19 13.90 16.19
N THR A 635 18.08 14.41 15.37
CA THR A 635 17.97 15.76 14.83
C THR A 635 18.67 15.88 13.48
N ASN A 636 18.19 16.75 12.61
CA ASN A 636 18.91 17.19 11.41
C ASN A 636 19.96 18.29 11.69
N GLY A 637 20.16 18.67 12.97
CA GLY A 637 21.28 19.46 13.42
C GLY A 637 22.59 18.65 13.55
N ASP A 638 23.72 19.33 13.59
CA ASP A 638 25.04 18.73 13.71
C ASP A 638 25.40 18.44 15.16
N CYS A 639 24.94 19.30 16.06
CA CYS A 639 25.21 19.26 17.49
C CYS A 639 23.95 19.53 18.30
N ALA A 640 23.93 19.08 19.55
CA ALA A 640 22.95 19.53 20.51
C ALA A 640 23.51 19.61 21.91
N GLU A 641 22.92 20.47 22.75
CA GLU A 641 23.19 20.57 24.18
C GLU A 641 21.96 20.08 24.95
N LEU A 642 22.19 19.17 25.88
CA LEU A 642 21.17 18.59 26.75
C LEU A 642 21.15 19.29 28.10
N PHE A 643 19.96 19.58 28.60
CA PHE A 643 19.74 20.16 29.94
C PHE A 643 18.77 19.28 30.72
N LEU A 644 19.06 19.08 31.99
CA LEU A 644 18.15 18.49 32.98
C LEU A 644 17.85 19.51 34.07
N ASN A 645 16.61 19.89 34.23
CA ASN A 645 16.14 20.88 35.19
C ASN A 645 16.94 22.20 35.10
N GLY A 646 17.22 22.66 33.89
CA GLY A 646 17.97 23.87 33.59
C GLY A 646 19.51 23.74 33.71
N LYS A 647 20.02 22.59 34.19
CA LYS A 647 21.44 22.35 34.29
C LYS A 647 21.96 21.67 33.03
N SER A 648 22.97 22.26 32.37
CA SER A 648 23.59 21.64 31.20
C SER A 648 24.30 20.33 31.56
N LEU A 649 24.08 19.33 30.75
CA LEU A 649 24.75 18.03 30.75
C LEU A 649 25.80 17.93 29.63
N GLY A 650 26.08 19.07 29.00
CA GLY A 650 27.07 19.21 27.96
C GLY A 650 26.53 19.14 26.54
N LYS A 651 27.34 19.69 25.66
CA LYS A 651 27.09 19.70 24.21
C LYS A 651 27.76 18.50 23.57
N LYS A 652 27.06 17.81 22.67
CA LYS A 652 27.59 16.73 21.84
C LYS A 652 27.34 17.02 20.35
N CYS A 653 28.24 16.51 19.51
CA CYS A 653 28.15 16.66 18.06
C CYS A 653 28.23 15.28 17.40
N LYS A 654 27.56 15.13 16.30
CA LYS A 654 27.71 13.97 15.43
C LYS A 654 29.13 13.86 14.90
N ASN A 655 29.59 12.64 14.67
CA ASN A 655 30.89 12.38 14.08
C ASN A 655 30.75 11.71 12.69
N PRO A 656 30.68 12.48 11.59
CA PRO A 656 30.46 11.94 10.25
C PRO A 656 31.53 10.94 9.77
N GLN A 657 32.69 10.92 10.43
CA GLN A 657 33.80 10.04 10.07
C GLN A 657 33.98 8.86 11.04
N SER A 658 33.07 8.68 11.99
CA SER A 658 33.15 7.56 12.91
C SER A 658 32.95 6.21 12.18
N ALA A 659 33.70 5.22 12.61
CA ALA A 659 33.49 3.83 12.22
C ALA A 659 32.25 3.22 12.92
N ASN A 660 31.75 3.87 13.97
CA ASN A 660 30.52 3.51 14.66
C ASN A 660 29.35 4.28 14.01
N SER A 661 28.46 3.56 13.35
CA SER A 661 27.33 4.14 12.62
C SER A 661 26.45 5.03 13.52
N THR A 662 26.18 4.62 14.77
CA THR A 662 25.34 5.41 15.69
C THR A 662 25.91 6.78 16.01
N GLU A 663 27.24 6.96 16.04
CA GLU A 663 27.88 8.26 16.27
C GLU A 663 27.74 9.21 15.07
N ARG A 664 27.47 8.69 13.86
CA ARG A 664 27.26 9.51 12.66
C ARG A 664 25.89 10.17 12.64
N PHE A 665 24.86 9.51 13.22
CA PHE A 665 23.47 9.93 13.04
C PHE A 665 22.74 10.29 14.33
N ARG A 666 23.26 9.87 15.49
CA ARG A 666 22.63 10.08 16.80
C ARG A 666 23.49 10.92 17.72
N LEU A 667 22.85 11.63 18.64
CA LEU A 667 23.49 12.27 19.77
C LEU A 667 23.07 11.54 21.04
N MET A 668 24.04 11.01 21.81
CA MET A 668 23.77 10.05 22.89
C MET A 668 24.42 10.47 24.18
N TRP A 669 23.64 10.64 25.27
CA TRP A 669 24.09 10.85 26.65
C TRP A 669 23.77 9.60 27.46
N ASN A 670 24.73 8.68 27.60
CA ASN A 670 24.49 7.34 28.18
C ASN A 670 24.45 7.35 29.71
N GLU A 671 24.91 8.42 30.37
CA GLU A 671 25.08 8.50 31.83
C GLU A 671 24.23 9.61 32.45
N VAL A 672 23.01 9.81 31.97
CA VAL A 672 22.11 10.79 32.55
C VAL A 672 21.47 10.20 33.81
N VAL A 673 21.79 10.75 34.97
CA VAL A 673 21.15 10.35 36.22
C VAL A 673 19.75 10.90 36.29
N TYR A 674 18.78 10.01 36.31
CA TYR A 674 17.36 10.36 36.29
C TYR A 674 16.97 11.17 37.55
N GLN A 675 16.36 12.29 37.31
CA GLN A 675 15.62 13.11 38.28
C GLN A 675 14.30 13.55 37.60
N PRO A 676 13.19 13.50 38.31
CA PRO A 676 11.95 14.07 37.79
C PRO A 676 12.12 15.55 37.42
N GLY A 677 11.42 15.97 36.36
CA GLY A 677 11.45 17.35 35.91
C GLY A 677 11.46 17.47 34.39
N GLU A 678 12.35 18.33 33.89
CA GLU A 678 12.40 18.72 32.49
C GLU A 678 13.72 18.32 31.83
N LEU A 679 13.63 17.53 30.75
CA LEU A 679 14.71 17.41 29.77
C LEU A 679 14.47 18.41 28.66
N LYS A 680 15.47 19.25 28.39
CA LYS A 680 15.46 20.20 27.27
C LYS A 680 16.69 19.96 26.39
N VAL A 681 16.50 20.00 25.10
CA VAL A 681 17.56 19.96 24.10
C VAL A 681 17.52 21.23 23.27
N VAL A 682 18.68 21.83 23.07
CA VAL A 682 18.90 22.90 22.09
C VAL A 682 19.80 22.34 20.99
N ALA A 683 19.29 22.26 19.78
CA ALA A 683 20.02 21.75 18.62
C ALA A 683 20.63 22.88 17.80
N TYR A 684 21.77 22.59 17.17
CA TYR A 684 22.53 23.51 16.36
C TYR A 684 22.85 22.90 14.99
N LYS A 685 22.86 23.74 13.97
CA LYS A 685 23.32 23.40 12.62
C LYS A 685 24.33 24.47 12.17
N GLU A 686 25.49 24.04 11.71
CA GLU A 686 26.56 24.94 11.26
C GLU A 686 26.93 26.05 12.29
N GLY A 687 26.78 25.76 13.60
CA GLY A 687 27.03 26.66 14.70
C GLY A 687 25.86 27.53 15.13
N GLU A 688 24.83 27.65 14.32
CA GLU A 688 23.60 28.41 14.61
C GLU A 688 22.57 27.54 15.32
N MET A 689 21.74 28.17 16.17
CA MET A 689 20.64 27.46 16.85
C MET A 689 19.58 27.06 15.83
N LEU A 690 19.36 25.74 15.71
CA LEU A 690 18.31 25.16 14.87
C LEU A 690 16.92 25.23 15.54
N GLY A 691 16.89 25.00 16.86
CA GLY A 691 15.65 24.99 17.64
C GLY A 691 15.83 24.28 18.97
N GLU A 692 14.72 24.10 19.68
CA GLU A 692 14.69 23.38 20.95
C GLU A 692 13.52 22.40 21.05
N SER A 693 13.66 21.39 21.90
CA SER A 693 12.63 20.42 22.23
C SER A 693 12.65 20.12 23.73
N ILE A 694 11.50 19.81 24.30
CA ILE A 694 11.33 19.58 25.73
C ILE A 694 10.48 18.32 25.96
N VAL A 695 10.95 17.48 26.87
CA VAL A 695 10.22 16.33 27.41
C VAL A 695 10.15 16.48 28.93
N LYS A 696 8.98 16.27 29.53
CA LYS A 696 8.77 16.47 30.97
C LYS A 696 8.33 15.18 31.66
N THR A 697 8.68 15.07 32.93
CA THR A 697 8.01 14.13 33.82
C THR A 697 6.57 14.60 34.01
N THR A 698 5.62 13.78 33.63
CA THR A 698 4.20 14.07 33.73
C THR A 698 3.63 13.66 35.09
N GLY A 699 2.54 14.27 35.51
CA GLY A 699 1.73 13.80 36.63
C GLY A 699 0.87 12.61 36.23
N GLU A 700 -0.07 12.28 37.14
CA GLU A 700 -1.12 11.31 36.83
C GLU A 700 -2.02 11.84 35.71
N PRO A 701 -2.55 10.97 34.86
CA PRO A 701 -3.51 11.37 33.84
C PRO A 701 -4.79 11.91 34.49
N VAL A 702 -5.32 13.02 33.97
CA VAL A 702 -6.54 13.66 34.46
C VAL A 702 -7.62 13.88 33.42
N GLN A 703 -7.23 13.81 32.12
CA GLN A 703 -8.14 14.03 31.01
C GLN A 703 -7.74 13.24 29.79
N LEU A 704 -8.70 13.00 28.91
CA LEU A 704 -8.50 12.47 27.56
C LEU A 704 -8.44 13.61 26.56
N LEU A 705 -7.76 13.36 25.44
CA LEU A 705 -7.76 14.19 24.23
C LEU A 705 -8.09 13.30 23.04
N LEU A 706 -8.96 13.79 22.16
CA LEU A 706 -9.24 13.18 20.86
C LEU A 706 -8.74 14.11 19.75
N THR A 707 -7.87 13.60 18.91
CA THR A 707 -7.30 14.34 17.76
C THR A 707 -7.57 13.59 16.47
N PRO A 708 -8.60 13.97 15.69
CA PRO A 708 -8.82 13.40 14.36
C PRO A 708 -7.73 13.87 13.39
N ASP A 709 -7.31 13.01 12.47
CA ASP A 709 -6.44 13.40 11.36
C ASP A 709 -7.17 14.32 10.37
N ARG A 710 -8.49 14.18 10.27
CA ARG A 710 -9.39 15.04 9.50
C ARG A 710 -10.71 15.21 10.22
N THR A 711 -11.22 16.43 10.22
CA THR A 711 -12.53 16.77 10.79
C THR A 711 -13.65 16.79 9.74
N GLU A 712 -13.30 16.78 8.46
CA GLU A 712 -14.23 16.75 7.33
C GLU A 712 -13.99 15.49 6.50
N ILE A 713 -15.04 14.69 6.28
CA ILE A 713 -15.00 13.44 5.51
C ILE A 713 -16.18 13.36 4.54
N ALA A 714 -15.99 12.69 3.39
CA ALA A 714 -17.02 12.57 2.37
C ALA A 714 -18.19 11.67 2.82
N ALA A 715 -19.42 12.03 2.45
CA ALA A 715 -20.63 11.25 2.72
C ALA A 715 -20.82 10.13 1.68
N ASP A 716 -19.83 9.26 1.53
CA ASP A 716 -19.77 8.21 0.50
C ASP A 716 -19.84 6.79 1.08
N GLY A 717 -19.98 6.65 2.40
CA GLY A 717 -19.99 5.36 3.08
C GLY A 717 -18.63 4.66 3.16
N LYS A 718 -17.54 5.32 2.75
CA LYS A 718 -16.19 4.72 2.61
C LYS A 718 -15.09 5.56 3.21
N ASP A 719 -15.25 6.88 3.24
CA ASP A 719 -14.22 7.78 3.74
C ASP A 719 -14.00 7.63 5.23
N LEU A 720 -12.76 7.84 5.68
CA LEU A 720 -12.32 7.56 7.04
C LEU A 720 -11.73 8.80 7.71
N SER A 721 -11.93 8.88 9.03
CA SER A 721 -11.14 9.71 9.95
C SER A 721 -10.47 8.83 11.00
N PHE A 722 -9.17 9.03 11.21
CA PHE A 722 -8.37 8.34 12.21
C PHE A 722 -8.21 9.25 13.42
N VAL A 723 -8.84 8.88 14.53
CA VAL A 723 -8.90 9.70 15.73
C VAL A 723 -7.94 9.15 16.78
N LEU A 724 -6.84 9.88 17.02
CA LEU A 724 -5.88 9.57 18.08
C LEU A 724 -6.50 9.87 19.44
N ILE A 725 -6.37 8.93 20.36
CA ILE A 725 -6.77 9.06 21.78
C ILE A 725 -5.50 9.20 22.61
N GLU A 726 -5.42 10.22 23.45
CA GLU A 726 -4.30 10.47 24.35
C GLU A 726 -4.77 10.76 25.76
N ALA A 727 -4.03 10.26 26.76
CA ALA A 727 -4.24 10.61 28.17
C ALA A 727 -3.28 11.72 28.57
N LEU A 728 -3.79 12.81 29.13
CA LEU A 728 -3.03 13.99 29.48
C LEU A 728 -3.07 14.23 31.00
N ASP A 729 -1.95 14.77 31.53
CA ASP A 729 -1.88 15.28 32.90
C ASP A 729 -2.57 16.66 33.02
N LYS A 730 -2.53 17.24 34.23
CA LYS A 730 -3.11 18.55 34.51
C LYS A 730 -2.48 19.71 33.71
N ASP A 731 -1.27 19.56 33.24
CA ASP A 731 -0.53 20.56 32.51
C ASP A 731 -0.61 20.34 30.98
N GLY A 732 -1.38 19.33 30.54
CA GLY A 732 -1.62 19.03 29.13
C GLY A 732 -0.53 18.17 28.47
N ASN A 733 0.36 17.57 29.25
CA ASN A 733 1.39 16.67 28.70
C ASN A 733 0.84 15.26 28.58
N VAL A 734 1.20 14.56 27.52
CA VAL A 734 0.82 13.14 27.32
C VAL A 734 1.50 12.28 28.38
N CYS A 735 0.69 11.48 29.08
CA CYS A 735 1.14 10.57 30.13
C CYS A 735 1.64 9.26 29.53
N PRO A 736 2.96 9.03 29.36
CA PRO A 736 3.48 7.89 28.59
C PRO A 736 3.28 6.55 29.32
N LEU A 737 2.91 6.56 30.59
CA LEU A 737 2.64 5.34 31.37
C LEU A 737 1.15 5.05 31.53
N ALA A 738 0.26 5.89 30.96
CA ALA A 738 -1.17 5.68 31.07
C ALA A 738 -1.61 4.43 30.30
N ASP A 739 -2.36 3.57 30.98
CA ASP A 739 -2.87 2.29 30.47
C ASP A 739 -4.38 2.12 30.74
N ASN A 740 -5.08 3.24 30.90
CA ASN A 740 -6.53 3.28 31.17
C ASN A 740 -7.32 2.52 30.11
N ASN A 741 -8.40 1.87 30.54
CA ASN A 741 -9.36 1.26 29.63
C ASN A 741 -10.36 2.30 29.15
N ILE A 742 -10.38 2.57 27.87
CA ILE A 742 -11.20 3.61 27.24
C ILE A 742 -12.42 2.98 26.58
N LYS A 743 -13.59 3.51 26.88
CA LYS A 743 -14.82 3.18 26.16
C LYS A 743 -15.12 4.28 25.14
N ILE A 744 -15.40 3.86 23.92
CA ILE A 744 -15.78 4.74 22.82
C ILE A 744 -17.29 4.68 22.61
N SER A 745 -17.89 5.83 22.40
CA SER A 745 -19.24 5.95 21.89
C SER A 745 -19.27 6.84 20.66
N LEU A 746 -20.13 6.48 19.71
CA LEU A 746 -20.29 7.19 18.46
C LEU A 746 -21.77 7.49 18.23
N SER A 747 -22.06 8.72 17.81
CA SER A 747 -23.40 9.15 17.43
C SER A 747 -23.38 9.93 16.11
N GLY A 748 -24.53 10.00 15.42
CA GLY A 748 -24.64 10.69 14.15
C GLY A 748 -24.40 9.79 12.93
N ASN A 749 -23.96 10.36 11.81
CA ASN A 749 -23.91 9.71 10.50
C ASN A 749 -22.55 9.01 10.23
N ALA A 750 -22.11 8.16 11.13
CA ALA A 750 -20.86 7.39 10.96
C ALA A 750 -20.92 6.05 11.70
N THR A 751 -19.96 5.17 11.43
CA THR A 751 -19.76 3.88 12.08
C THR A 751 -18.34 3.72 12.58
N LEU A 752 -18.15 2.89 13.61
CA LEU A 752 -16.84 2.48 14.10
C LEU A 752 -16.27 1.43 13.13
N ALA A 753 -15.25 1.79 12.37
CA ALA A 753 -14.61 0.88 11.41
C ALA A 753 -13.55 -0.02 12.05
N GLY A 754 -12.84 0.51 13.06
CA GLY A 754 -11.83 -0.26 13.78
C GLY A 754 -11.27 0.49 14.98
N ILE A 755 -10.63 -0.24 15.89
CA ILE A 755 -9.95 0.30 17.05
C ILE A 755 -8.72 -0.51 17.39
N ASP A 756 -7.60 0.16 17.69
CA ASP A 756 -6.38 -0.52 18.13
C ASP A 756 -5.45 0.42 18.91
N ASN A 757 -4.48 -0.14 19.66
CA ASN A 757 -3.54 0.63 20.46
C ASN A 757 -2.06 0.49 20.00
N GLY A 758 -1.80 -0.28 18.95
CA GLY A 758 -0.45 -0.52 18.44
C GLY A 758 0.41 -1.49 19.26
N ASN A 759 -0.15 -2.15 20.29
CA ASN A 759 0.57 -3.16 21.06
C ASN A 759 0.58 -4.51 20.31
N PRO A 760 1.74 -5.03 19.89
CA PRO A 760 1.83 -6.34 19.22
C PRO A 760 1.30 -7.51 20.04
N GLN A 761 1.22 -7.35 21.36
CA GLN A 761 0.71 -8.34 22.32
C GLN A 761 -0.77 -8.13 22.69
N SER A 762 -1.45 -7.18 22.06
CA SER A 762 -2.90 -7.00 22.30
C SER A 762 -3.69 -7.95 21.40
N PHE A 763 -4.59 -8.72 21.99
CA PHE A 763 -5.53 -9.60 21.28
C PHE A 763 -6.98 -9.14 21.49
N SER A 764 -7.16 -7.87 21.82
CA SER A 764 -8.48 -7.23 21.81
C SER A 764 -9.03 -7.20 20.39
N SER A 765 -10.34 -7.45 20.24
CA SER A 765 -11.00 -7.36 18.94
C SER A 765 -10.86 -5.96 18.35
N PHE A 766 -10.52 -5.87 17.08
CA PHE A 766 -10.49 -4.63 16.32
C PHE A 766 -11.88 -3.99 16.14
N LYS A 767 -12.94 -4.73 16.42
CA LYS A 767 -14.33 -4.27 16.30
C LYS A 767 -14.97 -3.96 17.68
N SER A 768 -14.17 -3.93 18.75
CA SER A 768 -14.60 -3.54 20.07
C SER A 768 -14.88 -2.03 20.17
N ASP A 769 -15.76 -1.63 21.08
CA ASP A 769 -15.91 -0.25 21.51
C ASP A 769 -15.07 0.10 22.75
N ASN A 770 -14.21 -0.84 23.20
CA ASN A 770 -13.32 -0.67 24.32
C ASN A 770 -11.88 -0.96 23.93
N ILE A 771 -10.94 -0.14 24.40
CA ILE A 771 -9.51 -0.30 24.18
C ILE A 771 -8.71 0.16 25.41
N LYS A 772 -7.67 -0.60 25.74
CA LYS A 772 -6.68 -0.18 26.71
C LYS A 772 -5.66 0.72 26.05
N LEU A 773 -5.32 1.87 26.64
CA LEU A 773 -4.22 2.69 26.15
C LEU A 773 -2.90 1.92 26.24
N PHE A 774 -2.04 2.15 25.27
CA PHE A 774 -0.70 1.61 25.22
C PHE A 774 0.30 2.76 25.12
N TYR A 775 1.09 2.93 26.18
CA TYR A 775 1.94 4.11 26.37
C TYR A 775 1.20 5.42 26.11
N GLY A 776 0.05 5.55 26.79
CA GLY A 776 -0.77 6.76 26.79
C GLY A 776 -1.62 6.99 25.55
N LYS A 777 -1.62 6.08 24.56
CA LYS A 777 -2.22 6.29 23.25
C LYS A 777 -3.05 5.09 22.77
N ALA A 778 -4.06 5.38 21.95
CA ALA A 778 -4.80 4.42 21.12
C ALA A 778 -5.36 5.14 19.89
N MET A 779 -5.89 4.38 18.92
CA MET A 779 -6.48 4.91 17.69
C MET A 779 -7.87 4.33 17.50
N VAL A 780 -8.84 5.18 17.15
CA VAL A 780 -10.16 4.76 16.68
C VAL A 780 -10.36 5.24 15.25
N ILE A 781 -10.93 4.38 14.40
CA ILE A 781 -11.14 4.64 12.97
C ILE A 781 -12.65 4.79 12.75
N ILE A 782 -13.07 5.94 12.24
CA ILE A 782 -14.45 6.29 12.00
C ILE A 782 -14.72 6.30 10.50
N LYS A 783 -15.75 5.56 10.07
CA LYS A 783 -16.18 5.49 8.66
C LYS A 783 -17.45 6.33 8.49
N SER A 784 -17.49 7.16 7.45
CA SER A 784 -18.65 7.96 7.08
C SER A 784 -19.87 7.10 6.72
N ALA A 785 -21.06 7.66 6.88
CA ALA A 785 -22.26 7.14 6.23
C ALA A 785 -22.43 7.77 4.82
N GLU A 786 -23.35 7.23 4.02
CA GLU A 786 -23.73 7.82 2.70
C GLU A 786 -24.57 9.10 2.84
N LYS A 787 -24.92 9.48 4.06
CA LYS A 787 -25.75 10.64 4.35
C LYS A 787 -24.94 11.73 5.01
N ALA A 788 -24.95 12.91 4.41
CA ALA A 788 -24.33 14.11 4.99
C ALA A 788 -24.91 14.47 6.36
N GLY A 789 -24.08 15.08 7.20
CA GLY A 789 -24.43 15.48 8.58
C GLY A 789 -23.22 15.56 9.47
N THR A 790 -23.36 15.25 10.74
CA THR A 790 -22.27 15.24 11.70
C THR A 790 -22.19 13.89 12.40
N ALA A 791 -21.00 13.56 12.88
CA ALA A 791 -20.77 12.46 13.79
C ALA A 791 -19.96 12.94 14.99
N THR A 792 -20.32 12.50 16.19
CA THR A 792 -19.58 12.80 17.42
C THR A 792 -19.00 11.53 18.00
N VAL A 793 -17.68 11.52 18.15
CA VAL A 793 -16.91 10.47 18.84
C VAL A 793 -16.65 10.94 20.25
N ALA A 794 -17.01 10.13 21.24
CA ALA A 794 -16.69 10.40 22.63
C ALA A 794 -15.90 9.25 23.24
N ALA A 795 -14.88 9.60 24.03
CA ALA A 795 -14.04 8.67 24.78
C ALA A 795 -14.20 8.92 26.27
N VAL A 796 -14.48 7.86 27.02
CA VAL A 796 -14.69 7.90 28.47
C VAL A 796 -13.89 6.82 29.19
N THR A 797 -13.44 7.14 30.38
CA THR A 797 -12.82 6.19 31.32
C THR A 797 -13.02 6.67 32.74
N ASP A 798 -12.96 5.77 33.69
CA ASP A 798 -13.11 6.13 35.12
C ASP A 798 -11.95 7.02 35.57
N GLY A 799 -12.26 8.05 36.33
CA GLY A 799 -11.30 8.93 36.98
C GLY A 799 -10.66 10.02 36.07
N LEU A 800 -10.94 10.04 34.77
CA LEU A 800 -10.47 11.08 33.87
C LEU A 800 -11.63 11.88 33.28
N LYS A 801 -11.38 13.16 32.99
CA LYS A 801 -12.29 13.95 32.19
C LYS A 801 -12.41 13.36 30.79
N SER A 802 -13.64 13.10 30.36
CA SER A 802 -13.95 12.62 29.00
C SER A 802 -13.57 13.63 27.91
N ALA A 803 -13.36 13.11 26.69
CA ALA A 803 -13.15 13.93 25.50
C ALA A 803 -14.19 13.60 24.43
N GLU A 804 -14.53 14.62 23.64
CA GLU A 804 -15.40 14.49 22.46
C GLU A 804 -14.77 15.20 21.27
N SER A 805 -15.02 14.67 20.07
CA SER A 805 -14.65 15.29 18.81
C SER A 805 -15.77 15.12 17.80
N THR A 806 -16.05 16.18 17.04
CA THR A 806 -17.12 16.19 16.03
C THR A 806 -16.50 16.18 14.64
N LEU A 807 -17.03 15.35 13.76
CA LEU A 807 -16.69 15.22 12.36
C LEU A 807 -17.84 15.74 11.50
N GLU A 808 -17.52 16.53 10.50
CA GLU A 808 -18.43 16.95 9.44
C GLU A 808 -18.42 15.92 8.32
N ILE A 809 -19.62 15.47 7.91
CA ILE A 809 -19.80 14.49 6.82
C ILE A 809 -20.52 15.22 5.68
N GLN A 810 -19.83 15.43 4.55
CA GLN A 810 -20.26 16.30 3.45
C GLN A 810 -20.46 15.55 2.13
#